data_bfd47d087a895b70cf0815fdac860e8a
#
_entry.id   bfd47d087a895b70cf0815fdac860e8a
#
_cell.length_a   1.000
_cell.length_b   1.000
_cell.length_c   1.000
_cell.angle_alpha   90.00
_cell.angle_beta   90.00
_cell.angle_gamma   90.00
#
_symmetry.space_group_name_H-M   'P 1'
#
loop_
_entity.id
_entity.type
_entity.pdbx_description
1 polymer ?
#
loop_
_entity_poly.entity_id
_entity_poly.type
_entity_poly.pdbx_seq_one_letter_code
_entity_poly.pdbx_strand_id
1 'polypeptide(L)'
;MTKKKNFVTPNILFKNIMAKAFVVFNFLKYIVKKYFYTINHKRLGLNYFYFSLLTGLSGALLATAIRIEMAYPGSPFFNGDSLRYLQVITAHALIMVFFVVVPIFFGGFANFLLPYHIGSKDVAFPRLNSLGFWIQPCGYLLIAKIGFIRTEYWTNNQNIANYSNLTQSNHFTQFYSYDEALAKVNYDIFDHSNDASEKTDLENTFSVKLSFAEKDSWKLLYWKELHLLPETFWFLATNANTLKRRKRHLVKCSSATQTVSGWTFITPFSSKLQFTGAGIQDMLVVGVYYAGISTTISLTNLLVTRRTLTMPGMRNRRIIIPFISITILLMLRALAVITPVLGSAMLMLILDRHWQTSFFDFAYGGDPIFFHHLFWFFGHPEVYVLVIPAFGVVNSTLPSINYRRIASKHHLIWAIYIMNYMGFLVWGHHMYLIGLDHRSRALYSTVTIMISMPATIKVVNWTFTLVNGALKVDIVFLGVLSFILFFLVAGVTGMWLSHVSLNISMHDTLYVVAHFHLMLSGAVVMGIFVGFYFYYHVFFFIRYPKTFSYFHIIYYTGGQWLTFIPMFWVSFSGLPRRLHDFPAIYMGWQSMATVGHFITMLGVLSFYAAIFESHLEKKITYYLFSLVPRLNKRISYYLLKLVSFQAQLTQLLLIPNKQTRLAITNS
;
A
#
# COMPACT_ATOMS: atom_id res chain seq x y z
N MET A 1 34.91 31.57 -51.57
CA MET A 1 33.55 30.99 -51.34
C MET A 1 33.16 31.19 -49.86
N THR A 2 32.45 32.28 -49.60
CA THR A 2 32.00 32.66 -48.25
C THR A 2 30.68 31.94 -47.92
N LYS A 3 30.69 31.04 -46.94
CA LYS A 3 29.47 30.40 -46.42
C LYS A 3 28.57 31.47 -45.77
N LYS A 4 27.45 31.81 -46.42
CA LYS A 4 26.37 32.61 -45.82
C LYS A 4 25.81 31.85 -44.59
N LYS A 5 26.08 32.34 -43.39
CA LYS A 5 25.37 31.93 -42.19
C LYS A 5 23.94 32.45 -42.28
N ASN A 6 23.00 31.57 -42.52
CA ASN A 6 21.58 31.89 -42.45
C ASN A 6 21.24 32.27 -41.00
N PHE A 7 21.14 33.56 -40.70
CA PHE A 7 20.57 34.07 -39.48
C PHE A 7 19.07 33.73 -39.47
N VAL A 8 18.68 32.81 -38.61
CA VAL A 8 17.26 32.53 -38.36
C VAL A 8 16.67 33.79 -37.71
N THR A 9 15.77 34.47 -38.43
CA THR A 9 15.14 35.69 -37.90
C THR A 9 14.37 35.37 -36.63
N PRO A 10 14.39 36.27 -35.61
CA PRO A 10 13.71 36.08 -34.30
C PRO A 10 12.23 35.65 -34.43
N ASN A 11 11.56 36.13 -35.49
CA ASN A 11 10.17 35.77 -35.78
C ASN A 11 9.97 34.28 -36.16
N ILE A 12 10.93 33.65 -36.84
CA ILE A 12 10.85 32.22 -37.17
C ILE A 12 11.09 31.36 -35.93
N LEU A 13 12.03 31.76 -35.10
CA LEU A 13 12.29 31.08 -33.81
C LEU A 13 11.07 31.15 -32.89
N PHE A 14 10.46 32.32 -32.75
CA PHE A 14 9.25 32.53 -31.93
C PHE A 14 8.06 31.72 -32.46
N LYS A 15 7.80 31.72 -33.77
CA LYS A 15 6.73 30.89 -34.38
C LYS A 15 6.96 29.40 -34.14
N ASN A 16 8.21 28.94 -34.23
CA ASN A 16 8.53 27.51 -33.94
C ASN A 16 8.38 27.16 -32.48
N ILE A 17 8.71 28.05 -31.52
CA ILE A 17 8.49 27.85 -30.08
C ILE A 17 7.00 27.81 -29.79
N MET A 18 6.21 28.75 -30.32
CA MET A 18 4.77 28.79 -30.15
C MET A 18 4.07 27.56 -30.75
N ALA A 19 4.50 27.08 -31.91
CA ALA A 19 3.99 25.87 -32.54
C ALA A 19 4.28 24.63 -31.66
N LYS A 20 5.49 24.52 -31.10
CA LYS A 20 5.84 23.44 -30.17
C LYS A 20 5.04 23.52 -28.88
N ALA A 21 4.89 24.72 -28.31
CA ALA A 21 4.08 24.94 -27.11
C ALA A 21 2.60 24.56 -27.32
N PHE A 22 2.04 24.90 -28.49
CA PHE A 22 0.68 24.52 -28.88
C PHE A 22 0.50 23.01 -29.02
N VAL A 23 1.50 22.31 -29.59
CA VAL A 23 1.49 20.83 -29.68
C VAL A 23 1.53 20.21 -28.29
N VAL A 24 2.40 20.70 -27.39
CA VAL A 24 2.49 20.25 -26.01
C VAL A 24 1.17 20.52 -25.26
N PHE A 25 0.60 21.72 -25.41
CA PHE A 25 -0.68 22.07 -24.79
C PHE A 25 -1.83 21.16 -25.27
N ASN A 26 -1.95 20.91 -26.56
CA ASN A 26 -2.96 20.01 -27.12
C ASN A 26 -2.74 18.55 -26.65
N PHE A 27 -1.51 18.13 -26.53
CA PHE A 27 -1.16 16.82 -26.00
C PHE A 27 -1.54 16.70 -24.52
N LEU A 28 -1.24 17.71 -23.69
CA LEU A 28 -1.65 17.76 -22.29
C LEU A 28 -3.18 17.77 -22.15
N LYS A 29 -3.87 18.60 -22.94
CA LYS A 29 -5.33 18.63 -22.99
C LYS A 29 -5.94 17.27 -23.38
N TYR A 30 -5.32 16.56 -24.32
CA TYR A 30 -5.72 15.21 -24.69
C TYR A 30 -5.53 14.22 -23.53
N ILE A 31 -4.37 14.26 -22.83
CA ILE A 31 -4.10 13.41 -21.67
C ILE A 31 -5.12 13.69 -20.57
N VAL A 32 -5.34 14.96 -20.22
CA VAL A 32 -6.31 15.36 -19.20
C VAL A 32 -7.70 14.84 -19.56
N LYS A 33 -8.18 15.08 -20.77
CA LYS A 33 -9.50 14.58 -21.22
C LYS A 33 -9.58 13.06 -21.22
N LYS A 34 -8.50 12.37 -21.58
CA LYS A 34 -8.49 10.91 -21.72
C LYS A 34 -8.42 10.17 -20.38
N TYR A 35 -7.64 10.68 -19.41
CA TYR A 35 -7.36 10.00 -18.16
C TYR A 35 -8.07 10.63 -16.95
N PHE A 36 -8.15 11.96 -16.90
CA PHE A 36 -8.75 12.66 -15.76
C PHE A 36 -10.28 12.74 -15.84
N TYR A 37 -10.84 13.01 -17.01
CA TYR A 37 -12.29 13.11 -17.20
C TYR A 37 -12.94 11.82 -17.72
N THR A 38 -12.26 10.68 -17.57
CA THR A 38 -12.80 9.41 -18.03
C THR A 38 -13.85 8.86 -17.05
N ILE A 39 -14.95 8.37 -17.61
CA ILE A 39 -15.95 7.59 -16.89
C ILE A 39 -15.96 6.12 -17.34
N ASN A 40 -15.16 5.76 -18.34
CA ASN A 40 -15.08 4.41 -18.87
C ASN A 40 -14.38 3.46 -17.90
N HIS A 41 -15.03 2.36 -17.53
CA HIS A 41 -14.54 1.41 -16.53
C HIS A 41 -13.17 0.80 -16.87
N LYS A 42 -12.85 0.55 -18.15
CA LYS A 42 -11.55 -0.01 -18.56
C LYS A 42 -10.42 1.00 -18.35
N ARG A 43 -10.63 2.26 -18.75
CA ARG A 43 -9.64 3.34 -18.53
C ARG A 43 -9.47 3.63 -17.05
N LEU A 44 -10.57 3.62 -16.32
CA LEU A 44 -10.54 3.82 -14.87
C LEU A 44 -9.80 2.68 -14.17
N GLY A 45 -10.02 1.43 -14.57
CA GLY A 45 -9.25 0.28 -14.09
C GLY A 45 -7.75 0.43 -14.36
N LEU A 46 -7.34 0.92 -15.53
CA LEU A 46 -5.95 1.23 -15.81
C LEU A 46 -5.41 2.39 -14.96
N ASN A 47 -6.22 3.42 -14.68
CA ASN A 47 -5.82 4.49 -13.77
C ASN A 47 -5.55 3.96 -12.36
N TYR A 48 -6.38 3.03 -11.85
CA TYR A 48 -6.14 2.34 -10.60
C TYR A 48 -4.82 1.54 -10.62
N PHE A 49 -4.51 0.85 -11.71
CA PHE A 49 -3.22 0.16 -11.85
C PHE A 49 -2.04 1.14 -11.79
N TYR A 50 -2.06 2.22 -12.57
CA TYR A 50 -0.98 3.21 -12.55
C TYR A 50 -0.84 3.91 -11.20
N PHE A 51 -1.96 4.26 -10.57
CA PHE A 51 -1.95 4.82 -9.22
C PHE A 51 -1.32 3.85 -8.21
N SER A 52 -1.76 2.58 -8.22
CA SER A 52 -1.25 1.58 -7.30
C SER A 52 0.21 1.23 -7.56
N LEU A 53 0.69 1.28 -8.80
CA LEU A 53 2.11 1.15 -9.11
C LEU A 53 2.90 2.30 -8.49
N LEU A 54 2.46 3.54 -8.68
CA LEU A 54 3.13 4.71 -8.09
C LEU A 54 3.17 4.63 -6.56
N THR A 55 2.04 4.36 -5.93
CA THR A 55 1.95 4.23 -4.47
C THR A 55 2.73 3.00 -3.98
N GLY A 56 2.77 1.91 -4.74
CA GLY A 56 3.56 0.73 -4.45
C GLY A 56 5.06 1.00 -4.46
N LEU A 57 5.55 1.77 -5.42
CA LEU A 57 6.95 2.20 -5.44
C LEU A 57 7.26 3.07 -4.21
N SER A 58 6.38 4.01 -3.86
CA SER A 58 6.57 4.86 -2.68
C SER A 58 6.61 4.03 -1.38
N GLY A 59 5.70 3.06 -1.22
CA GLY A 59 5.69 2.15 -0.07
C GLY A 59 6.94 1.25 -0.02
N ALA A 60 7.45 0.81 -1.17
CA ALA A 60 8.69 0.04 -1.27
C ALA A 60 9.93 0.87 -0.88
N LEU A 61 9.98 2.16 -1.23
CA LEU A 61 11.03 3.07 -0.80
C LEU A 61 11.03 3.26 0.72
N LEU A 62 9.86 3.36 1.35
CA LEU A 62 9.75 3.39 2.82
C LEU A 62 10.25 2.07 3.43
N ALA A 63 9.94 0.91 2.83
CA ALA A 63 10.49 -0.37 3.25
C ALA A 63 12.02 -0.43 3.11
N THR A 64 12.58 0.21 2.08
CA THR A 64 14.04 0.33 1.93
C THR A 64 14.66 1.12 3.08
N ALA A 65 14.05 2.25 3.48
CA ALA A 65 14.49 3.01 4.64
C ALA A 65 14.46 2.18 5.93
N ILE A 66 13.37 1.42 6.17
CA ILE A 66 13.25 0.48 7.29
C ILE A 66 14.38 -0.55 7.27
N ARG A 67 14.69 -1.13 6.10
CA ARG A 67 15.71 -2.18 6.00
C ARG A 67 17.13 -1.64 6.12
N ILE A 68 17.42 -0.41 5.68
CA ILE A 68 18.70 0.26 5.91
C ILE A 68 18.89 0.51 7.41
N GLU A 69 17.85 0.98 8.11
CA GLU A 69 17.89 1.16 9.56
C GLU A 69 18.19 -0.14 10.30
N MET A 70 17.58 -1.23 9.86
CA MET A 70 17.73 -2.56 10.46
C MET A 70 18.90 -3.36 9.88
N ALA A 71 19.83 -2.76 9.11
CA ALA A 71 20.98 -3.47 8.55
C ALA A 71 22.04 -3.75 9.58
N TYR A 72 22.33 -2.77 10.42
CA TYR A 72 23.36 -2.80 11.47
C TYR A 72 22.81 -2.18 12.75
N PRO A 73 23.29 -2.61 13.93
CA PRO A 73 22.92 -1.96 15.20
C PRO A 73 23.46 -0.53 15.26
N GLY A 74 22.84 0.33 16.06
CA GLY A 74 23.24 1.73 16.25
C GLY A 74 22.47 2.74 15.41
N SER A 75 21.31 2.36 14.85
CA SER A 75 20.40 3.27 14.12
C SER A 75 21.07 4.08 13.00
N PRO A 76 21.61 3.42 11.95
CA PRO A 76 22.48 4.04 10.96
C PRO A 76 21.79 5.05 10.03
N PHE A 77 20.47 4.97 9.85
CA PHE A 77 19.72 5.80 8.92
C PHE A 77 18.93 6.92 9.60
N PHE A 78 18.28 6.63 10.72
CA PHE A 78 17.47 7.61 11.46
C PHE A 78 18.23 8.27 12.62
N ASN A 79 19.49 7.89 12.88
CA ASN A 79 20.33 8.48 13.92
C ASN A 79 19.69 8.47 15.31
N GLY A 80 19.03 7.36 15.69
CA GLY A 80 18.36 7.21 16.97
C GLY A 80 16.96 7.84 17.05
N ASP A 81 16.43 8.43 15.98
CA ASP A 81 15.07 9.00 15.97
C ASP A 81 14.00 7.89 15.86
N SER A 82 13.62 7.34 17.01
CA SER A 82 12.60 6.29 17.13
C SER A 82 11.22 6.74 16.64
N LEU A 83 10.87 8.03 16.82
CA LEU A 83 9.59 8.58 16.36
C LEU A 83 9.53 8.58 14.84
N ARG A 84 10.62 8.98 14.20
CA ARG A 84 10.71 8.96 12.74
C ARG A 84 10.62 7.55 12.18
N TYR A 85 11.30 6.60 12.79
CA TYR A 85 11.18 5.19 12.42
C TYR A 85 9.72 4.71 12.51
N LEU A 86 9.02 5.02 13.61
CA LEU A 86 7.62 4.64 13.81
C LEU A 86 6.67 5.27 12.77
N GLN A 87 6.91 6.53 12.39
CA GLN A 87 6.18 7.19 11.31
C GLN A 87 6.36 6.46 9.97
N VAL A 88 7.60 6.07 9.64
CA VAL A 88 7.93 5.41 8.38
C VAL A 88 7.31 4.01 8.30
N ILE A 89 7.39 3.19 9.36
CA ILE A 89 6.75 1.87 9.38
C ILE A 89 5.22 1.96 9.30
N THR A 90 4.63 2.97 9.95
CA THR A 90 3.17 3.21 9.91
C THR A 90 2.72 3.61 8.51
N ALA A 91 3.40 4.57 7.89
CA ALA A 91 3.09 5.02 6.54
C ALA A 91 3.28 3.89 5.52
N HIS A 92 4.37 3.09 5.62
CA HIS A 92 4.60 1.91 4.80
C HIS A 92 3.41 0.96 4.85
N ALA A 93 2.97 0.58 6.05
CA ALA A 93 1.89 -0.38 6.24
C ALA A 93 0.57 0.12 5.65
N LEU A 94 0.18 1.37 5.96
CA LEU A 94 -1.08 1.95 5.47
C LEU A 94 -1.08 2.14 3.95
N ILE A 95 0.04 2.59 3.36
CA ILE A 95 0.16 2.73 1.90
C ILE A 95 0.01 1.37 1.23
N MET A 96 0.73 0.35 1.67
CA MET A 96 0.75 -0.96 1.01
C MET A 96 -0.60 -1.67 1.08
N VAL A 97 -1.31 -1.58 2.20
CA VAL A 97 -2.62 -2.22 2.35
C VAL A 97 -3.71 -1.43 1.62
N PHE A 98 -3.91 -0.16 1.98
CA PHE A 98 -5.06 0.63 1.55
C PHE A 98 -4.92 1.32 0.19
N PHE A 99 -3.68 1.58 -0.26
CA PHE A 99 -3.43 2.33 -1.50
C PHE A 99 -2.69 1.54 -2.58
N VAL A 100 -2.33 0.27 -2.30
CA VAL A 100 -1.75 -0.64 -3.30
C VAL A 100 -2.65 -1.84 -3.53
N VAL A 101 -2.75 -2.75 -2.55
CA VAL A 101 -3.40 -4.06 -2.77
C VAL A 101 -4.91 -3.94 -2.99
N VAL A 102 -5.60 -3.17 -2.14
CA VAL A 102 -7.05 -2.93 -2.29
C VAL A 102 -7.38 -2.26 -3.62
N PRO A 103 -6.74 -1.13 -4.00
CA PRO A 103 -7.01 -0.49 -5.28
C PRO A 103 -6.66 -1.35 -6.50
N ILE A 104 -5.63 -2.19 -6.46
CA ILE A 104 -5.31 -3.10 -7.56
C ILE A 104 -6.43 -4.12 -7.77
N PHE A 105 -6.89 -4.80 -6.72
CA PHE A 105 -7.92 -5.83 -6.89
C PHE A 105 -9.29 -5.26 -7.18
N PHE A 106 -9.74 -4.28 -6.39
CA PHE A 106 -11.12 -3.78 -6.47
C PHE A 106 -11.28 -2.57 -7.39
N GLY A 107 -10.22 -1.78 -7.54
CA GLY A 107 -10.16 -0.70 -8.53
C GLY A 107 -9.67 -1.17 -9.90
N GLY A 108 -8.53 -1.84 -9.98
CA GLY A 108 -7.90 -2.29 -11.21
C GLY A 108 -8.59 -3.50 -11.83
N PHE A 109 -8.36 -4.69 -11.26
CA PHE A 109 -8.89 -5.95 -11.81
C PHE A 109 -10.42 -5.96 -11.84
N ALA A 110 -11.11 -5.53 -10.79
CA ALA A 110 -12.55 -5.58 -10.72
C ALA A 110 -13.20 -4.66 -11.76
N ASN A 111 -12.80 -3.38 -11.84
CA ASN A 111 -13.39 -2.46 -12.83
C ASN A 111 -13.08 -2.88 -14.27
N PHE A 112 -11.90 -3.45 -14.52
CA PHE A 112 -11.56 -3.88 -15.88
C PHE A 112 -12.27 -5.18 -16.27
N LEU A 113 -12.19 -6.22 -15.42
CA LEU A 113 -12.58 -7.58 -15.77
C LEU A 113 -14.05 -7.90 -15.44
N LEU A 114 -14.61 -7.38 -14.35
CA LEU A 114 -15.95 -7.78 -13.92
C LEU A 114 -17.05 -7.43 -14.96
N PRO A 115 -17.16 -6.18 -15.48
CA PRO A 115 -18.12 -5.88 -16.53
C PRO A 115 -17.92 -6.75 -17.79
N TYR A 116 -16.64 -6.99 -18.16
CA TYR A 116 -16.31 -7.86 -19.28
C TYR A 116 -16.79 -9.30 -19.07
N HIS A 117 -16.53 -9.88 -17.88
CA HIS A 117 -16.90 -11.26 -17.56
C HIS A 117 -18.41 -11.48 -17.39
N ILE A 118 -19.18 -10.45 -17.08
CA ILE A 118 -20.64 -10.54 -16.95
C ILE A 118 -21.39 -10.07 -18.23
N GLY A 119 -20.65 -9.65 -19.26
CA GLY A 119 -21.22 -9.17 -20.53
C GLY A 119 -21.87 -7.80 -20.47
N SER A 120 -21.46 -6.94 -19.52
CA SER A 120 -21.93 -5.55 -19.41
C SER A 120 -21.06 -4.59 -20.21
N LYS A 121 -21.67 -3.55 -20.80
CA LYS A 121 -20.92 -2.50 -21.53
C LYS A 121 -20.14 -1.59 -20.58
N ASP A 122 -20.67 -1.28 -19.41
CA ASP A 122 -20.06 -0.44 -18.37
C ASP A 122 -20.58 -0.84 -16.99
N VAL A 123 -20.10 -0.19 -15.94
CA VAL A 123 -20.62 -0.30 -14.57
C VAL A 123 -21.97 0.42 -14.44
N ALA A 124 -22.73 0.14 -13.38
CA ALA A 124 -24.05 0.71 -13.17
C ALA A 124 -24.04 2.24 -13.00
N PHE A 125 -23.04 2.75 -12.29
CA PHE A 125 -22.88 4.18 -12.00
C PHE A 125 -21.48 4.68 -12.41
N PRO A 126 -21.25 5.01 -13.71
CA PRO A 126 -19.90 5.35 -14.20
C PRO A 126 -19.31 6.62 -13.56
N ARG A 127 -20.13 7.63 -13.28
CA ARG A 127 -19.69 8.87 -12.60
C ARG A 127 -19.30 8.62 -11.15
N LEU A 128 -20.07 7.80 -10.44
CA LEU A 128 -19.76 7.40 -9.07
C LEU A 128 -18.45 6.60 -9.00
N ASN A 129 -18.20 5.76 -10.00
CA ASN A 129 -16.95 5.01 -10.13
C ASN A 129 -15.73 5.94 -10.27
N SER A 130 -15.85 6.99 -11.08
CA SER A 130 -14.81 8.01 -11.23
C SER A 130 -14.57 8.78 -9.92
N LEU A 131 -15.63 9.13 -9.19
CA LEU A 131 -15.52 9.78 -7.88
C LEU A 131 -14.76 8.89 -6.89
N GLY A 132 -15.09 7.59 -6.82
CA GLY A 132 -14.39 6.62 -5.98
C GLY A 132 -12.89 6.58 -6.24
N PHE A 133 -12.47 6.67 -7.51
CA PHE A 133 -11.04 6.74 -7.85
C PHE A 133 -10.40 8.03 -7.33
N TRP A 134 -11.02 9.21 -7.54
CA TRP A 134 -10.39 10.50 -7.21
C TRP A 134 -10.29 10.79 -5.72
N ILE A 135 -11.03 10.07 -4.88
CA ILE A 135 -10.87 10.14 -3.42
C ILE A 135 -9.57 9.44 -2.97
N GLN A 136 -9.10 8.40 -3.67
CA GLN A 136 -7.90 7.64 -3.29
C GLN A 136 -6.62 8.49 -3.22
N PRO A 137 -6.28 9.32 -4.23
CA PRO A 137 -5.10 10.19 -4.15
C PRO A 137 -5.11 11.14 -2.95
N CYS A 138 -6.29 11.64 -2.54
CA CYS A 138 -6.41 12.53 -1.39
C CYS A 138 -5.99 11.82 -0.09
N GLY A 139 -6.52 10.64 0.17
CA GLY A 139 -6.14 9.84 1.34
C GLY A 139 -4.67 9.41 1.31
N TYR A 140 -4.15 9.03 0.13
CA TYR A 140 -2.75 8.69 -0.05
C TYR A 140 -1.81 9.84 0.30
N LEU A 141 -2.08 11.06 -0.17
CA LEU A 141 -1.21 12.21 0.07
C LEU A 141 -1.09 12.56 1.56
N LEU A 142 -2.17 12.41 2.33
CA LEU A 142 -2.13 12.61 3.78
C LEU A 142 -1.15 11.66 4.47
N ILE A 143 -1.19 10.37 4.10
CA ILE A 143 -0.32 9.35 4.70
C ILE A 143 1.12 9.44 4.14
N ALA A 144 1.28 9.67 2.85
CA ALA A 144 2.58 9.80 2.21
C ALA A 144 3.37 11.00 2.76
N LYS A 145 2.70 12.12 3.07
CA LYS A 145 3.33 13.27 3.72
C LYS A 145 4.08 12.86 4.99
N ILE A 146 3.47 12.02 5.82
CA ILE A 146 4.06 11.56 7.08
C ILE A 146 5.28 10.66 6.83
N GLY A 147 5.19 9.76 5.87
CA GLY A 147 6.27 8.83 5.52
C GLY A 147 7.49 9.52 4.89
N PHE A 148 7.28 10.51 4.02
CA PHE A 148 8.36 11.12 3.24
C PHE A 148 8.83 12.49 3.73
N ILE A 149 7.95 13.26 4.35
CA ILE A 149 8.24 14.62 4.79
C ILE A 149 8.24 14.66 6.32
N ARG A 150 9.37 15.07 6.90
CA ARG A 150 9.42 15.36 8.33
C ARG A 150 8.61 16.62 8.58
N THR A 151 7.56 16.51 9.39
CA THR A 151 6.77 17.68 9.80
C THR A 151 7.48 18.36 10.95
N GLU A 152 8.12 19.47 10.65
CA GLU A 152 8.68 20.36 11.66
C GLU A 152 7.75 21.59 11.75
N TYR A 153 7.31 21.93 12.96
CA TYR A 153 6.56 23.15 13.18
C TYR A 153 7.51 24.32 13.31
N TRP A 154 7.28 25.37 12.55
CA TRP A 154 8.04 26.60 12.61
C TRP A 154 7.33 27.58 13.58
N THR A 155 8.04 28.03 14.60
CA THR A 155 7.53 29.13 15.43
C THR A 155 8.31 30.41 15.13
N ASN A 156 7.61 31.53 15.11
CA ASN A 156 8.22 32.85 14.85
C ASN A 156 8.95 33.43 16.06
N ASN A 157 9.06 32.71 17.16
CA ASN A 157 9.54 33.24 18.43
C ASN A 157 11.07 33.01 18.57
N GLN A 158 11.86 34.06 18.40
CA GLN A 158 13.31 34.07 18.66
C GLN A 158 13.67 33.70 20.12
N ASN A 159 12.73 33.85 21.05
CA ASN A 159 12.96 33.59 22.47
C ASN A 159 12.99 32.11 22.87
N ILE A 160 12.50 31.20 21.99
CA ILE A 160 12.57 29.75 22.23
C ILE A 160 13.96 29.20 21.91
N ALA A 161 14.81 29.92 21.18
CA ALA A 161 16.20 29.52 20.97
C ALA A 161 17.02 29.48 22.31
N ASN A 162 16.64 30.30 23.29
CA ASN A 162 17.20 30.23 24.62
C ASN A 162 16.74 29.00 25.42
N TYR A 163 15.56 28.45 25.09
CA TYR A 163 15.03 27.22 25.67
C TYR A 163 15.78 25.97 25.19
N SER A 164 16.32 25.97 23.98
CA SER A 164 17.11 24.84 23.46
C SER A 164 18.43 24.68 24.20
N ASN A 165 18.99 25.77 24.76
CA ASN A 165 20.20 25.72 25.57
C ASN A 165 19.94 25.19 26.99
N LEU A 166 18.74 25.39 27.53
CA LEU A 166 18.29 24.83 28.81
C LEU A 166 17.89 23.33 28.69
N THR A 167 17.43 22.88 27.51
CA THR A 167 17.00 21.49 27.28
C THR A 167 18.13 20.55 26.86
N GLN A 168 19.37 21.03 26.73
CA GLN A 168 20.53 20.15 26.52
C GLN A 168 20.93 19.36 27.77
N SER A 169 20.34 19.64 28.94
CA SER A 169 20.46 18.75 30.10
C SER A 169 19.54 17.53 29.88
N ASN A 170 20.11 16.34 29.97
CA ASN A 170 19.55 15.03 29.67
C ASN A 170 18.27 14.60 30.44
N HIS A 171 17.56 15.51 31.10
CA HIS A 171 16.41 15.19 31.97
C HIS A 171 15.02 15.40 31.31
N PHE A 172 14.93 16.01 30.11
CA PHE A 172 13.66 16.37 29.48
C PHE A 172 12.97 15.28 28.65
N THR A 173 13.54 14.09 28.57
CA THR A 173 13.00 13.01 27.70
C THR A 173 11.79 12.26 28.30
N GLN A 174 11.35 12.60 29.53
CA GLN A 174 10.34 11.82 30.26
C GLN A 174 8.97 12.50 30.45
N PHE A 175 8.72 13.69 29.91
CA PHE A 175 7.43 14.38 30.15
C PHE A 175 6.37 14.03 29.12
N TYR A 176 5.22 13.57 29.62
CA TYR A 176 4.06 13.13 28.83
C TYR A 176 3.03 14.23 28.59
N SER A 177 3.07 15.34 29.32
CA SER A 177 2.18 16.49 29.11
C SER A 177 2.94 17.83 29.13
N TYR A 178 2.38 18.82 28.44
CA TYR A 178 2.93 20.19 28.41
C TYR A 178 2.87 20.83 29.82
N ASP A 179 1.79 20.58 30.54
CA ASP A 179 1.56 21.14 31.88
C ASP A 179 2.52 20.56 32.91
N GLU A 180 2.85 19.26 32.83
CA GLU A 180 3.87 18.62 33.68
C GLU A 180 5.27 19.14 33.38
N ALA A 181 5.59 19.36 32.12
CA ALA A 181 6.88 19.96 31.73
C ALA A 181 7.00 21.39 32.24
N LEU A 182 5.91 22.16 32.16
CA LEU A 182 5.84 23.54 32.65
C LEU A 182 5.94 23.63 34.18
N ALA A 183 5.24 22.74 34.89
CA ALA A 183 5.27 22.69 36.34
C ALA A 183 6.69 22.39 36.87
N LYS A 184 7.40 21.47 36.21
CA LYS A 184 8.77 21.11 36.60
C LYS A 184 9.80 22.18 36.25
N VAL A 185 9.67 22.84 35.10
CA VAL A 185 10.52 23.97 34.73
C VAL A 185 10.35 25.11 35.74
N ASN A 186 9.12 25.39 36.17
CA ASN A 186 8.86 26.37 37.22
C ASN A 186 9.51 25.95 38.55
N TYR A 187 9.42 24.65 38.91
CA TYR A 187 10.01 24.13 40.14
C TYR A 187 11.54 24.25 40.13
N ASP A 188 12.20 23.83 39.05
CA ASP A 188 13.65 23.88 38.91
C ASP A 188 14.21 25.32 38.87
N ILE A 189 13.44 26.31 38.34
CA ILE A 189 13.79 27.73 38.35
C ILE A 189 13.67 28.33 39.75
N PHE A 190 12.69 27.92 40.54
CA PHE A 190 12.49 28.42 41.88
C PHE A 190 13.51 27.86 42.91
N ASP A 191 14.03 26.67 42.67
CA ASP A 191 14.96 26.02 43.61
C ASP A 191 16.40 26.54 43.51
N HIS A 192 16.76 27.18 42.38
CA HIS A 192 18.12 27.65 42.12
C HIS A 192 18.35 29.19 42.26
N SER A 193 17.28 29.98 42.46
CA SER A 193 17.40 31.41 42.61
C SER A 193 17.15 31.86 44.04
N ASN A 194 18.19 32.15 44.82
CA ASN A 194 18.09 32.71 46.17
C ASN A 194 17.97 34.20 46.22
N ASP A 195 18.01 34.91 45.11
CA ASP A 195 17.91 36.39 45.05
C ASP A 195 16.51 36.87 44.63
N ALA A 196 15.85 37.64 45.50
CA ALA A 196 14.49 38.12 45.32
C ALA A 196 14.34 39.11 44.16
N SER A 197 15.39 39.79 43.74
CA SER A 197 15.38 40.74 42.62
C SER A 197 15.37 40.10 41.23
N GLU A 198 16.04 38.94 41.10
CA GLU A 198 15.97 38.16 39.83
C GLU A 198 14.66 37.43 39.65
N LYS A 199 13.97 37.05 40.76
CA LYS A 199 12.65 36.39 40.66
C LYS A 199 11.58 37.24 40.03
N THR A 200 11.51 38.52 40.34
CA THR A 200 10.48 39.43 39.82
C THR A 200 10.66 39.71 38.32
N ASP A 201 11.87 39.77 37.83
CA ASP A 201 12.14 39.99 36.42
C ASP A 201 11.92 38.72 35.57
N LEU A 202 12.19 37.55 36.15
CA LEU A 202 11.93 36.23 35.51
C LEU A 202 10.42 35.93 35.46
N GLU A 203 9.65 36.23 36.54
CA GLU A 203 8.19 36.03 36.54
C GLU A 203 7.50 36.97 35.53
N ASN A 204 7.90 38.22 35.45
CA ASN A 204 7.34 39.16 34.48
C ASN A 204 7.69 38.81 33.03
N THR A 205 8.89 38.35 32.78
CA THR A 205 9.31 37.89 31.45
C THR A 205 8.64 36.56 31.05
N PHE A 206 8.36 35.69 32.01
CA PHE A 206 7.76 34.36 31.75
C PHE A 206 6.24 34.48 31.58
N SER A 207 5.55 35.30 32.41
CA SER A 207 4.09 35.52 32.32
C SER A 207 3.69 36.23 31.02
N VAL A 208 4.48 37.21 30.58
CA VAL A 208 4.24 37.90 29.29
C VAL A 208 4.46 36.98 28.10
N LYS A 209 5.41 36.03 28.18
CA LYS A 209 5.69 35.11 27.08
C LYS A 209 4.65 33.99 26.96
N LEU A 210 4.10 33.48 28.07
CA LEU A 210 3.05 32.48 28.09
C LEU A 210 1.71 33.01 27.58
N SER A 211 1.36 34.26 27.92
CA SER A 211 0.11 34.87 27.46
C SER A 211 0.05 35.08 25.94
N PHE A 212 1.20 35.22 25.27
CA PHE A 212 1.27 35.35 23.82
C PHE A 212 1.27 34.00 23.10
N ALA A 213 1.83 32.94 23.71
CA ALA A 213 1.85 31.60 23.12
C ALA A 213 0.49 30.87 23.20
N GLU A 214 -0.29 31.19 24.25
CA GLU A 214 -1.53 30.45 24.55
C GLU A 214 -2.73 30.89 23.70
N LYS A 215 -2.81 32.14 23.29
CA LYS A 215 -4.04 32.67 22.69
C LYS A 215 -4.20 32.49 21.20
N ASP A 216 -3.15 32.51 20.39
CA ASP A 216 -3.33 32.68 18.95
C ASP A 216 -2.71 31.60 18.03
N SER A 217 -1.75 30.79 18.52
CA SER A 217 -1.04 29.89 17.61
C SER A 217 -1.70 28.53 17.44
N TRP A 218 -2.24 27.93 18.50
CA TRP A 218 -2.75 26.55 18.48
C TRP A 218 -4.14 26.42 17.88
N LYS A 219 -5.06 27.31 18.25
CA LYS A 219 -6.42 27.27 17.69
C LYS A 219 -6.46 27.69 16.22
N LEU A 220 -5.70 28.71 15.83
CA LEU A 220 -5.69 29.20 14.44
C LEU A 220 -4.98 28.23 13.47
N LEU A 221 -3.85 27.62 13.87
CA LEU A 221 -3.16 26.61 13.05
C LEU A 221 -4.00 25.34 12.92
N TYR A 222 -4.61 24.91 14.02
CA TYR A 222 -5.43 23.72 14.07
C TYR A 222 -6.70 23.84 13.19
N TRP A 223 -7.43 24.95 13.30
CA TRP A 223 -8.61 25.21 12.47
C TRP A 223 -8.26 25.47 11.00
N LYS A 224 -7.15 26.13 10.73
CA LYS A 224 -6.65 26.30 9.35
C LYS A 224 -6.26 24.96 8.72
N GLU A 225 -5.62 24.05 9.43
CA GLU A 225 -5.23 22.75 8.87
C GLU A 225 -6.42 21.81 8.68
N LEU A 226 -7.46 21.87 9.50
CA LEU A 226 -8.66 21.04 9.36
C LEU A 226 -9.68 21.56 8.34
N HIS A 227 -9.81 22.87 8.20
CA HIS A 227 -10.72 23.50 7.21
C HIS A 227 -10.13 23.56 5.80
N LEU A 228 -8.87 23.23 5.59
CA LEU A 228 -8.10 23.51 4.38
C LEU A 228 -7.79 22.29 3.53
N LEU A 229 -8.75 21.38 3.33
CA LEU A 229 -8.60 20.38 2.27
C LEU A 229 -8.47 21.01 0.85
N PRO A 230 -9.08 22.14 0.49
CA PRO A 230 -8.77 22.84 -0.76
C PRO A 230 -7.52 23.74 -0.70
N GLU A 231 -7.19 24.34 0.44
CA GLU A 231 -6.04 25.26 0.57
C GLU A 231 -4.70 24.55 0.83
N THR A 232 -4.69 23.33 1.35
CA THR A 232 -3.45 22.55 1.49
C THR A 232 -2.79 22.27 0.14
N PHE A 233 -3.57 22.19 -0.93
CA PHE A 233 -3.04 22.02 -2.30
C PHE A 233 -2.37 23.31 -2.81
N TRP A 234 -2.88 24.49 -2.44
CA TRP A 234 -2.31 25.80 -2.78
C TRP A 234 -1.18 26.19 -1.82
N PHE A 235 -1.25 25.81 -0.56
CA PHE A 235 -0.25 26.10 0.46
C PHE A 235 1.12 25.46 0.14
N LEU A 236 1.14 24.26 -0.43
CA LEU A 236 2.36 23.63 -0.92
C LEU A 236 2.98 24.35 -2.13
N ALA A 237 2.16 24.97 -2.98
CA ALA A 237 2.62 25.68 -4.17
C ALA A 237 3.07 27.12 -3.89
N THR A 238 2.40 27.84 -2.97
CA THR A 238 2.63 29.26 -2.72
C THR A 238 3.70 29.53 -1.65
N ASN A 239 3.86 28.67 -0.66
CA ASN A 239 4.83 28.88 0.42
C ASN A 239 6.29 28.56 0.07
N ALA A 240 6.57 27.87 -1.03
CA ALA A 240 7.94 27.67 -1.47
C ALA A 240 8.69 28.97 -1.78
N ASN A 241 7.99 30.04 -2.19
CA ASN A 241 8.57 31.33 -2.52
C ASN A 241 8.66 32.31 -1.35
N THR A 242 7.81 32.19 -0.32
CA THR A 242 7.87 33.01 0.88
C THR A 242 8.87 32.52 1.93
N LEU A 243 9.25 31.25 1.85
CA LEU A 243 10.26 30.62 2.71
C LEU A 243 11.69 31.15 2.53
N LYS A 244 12.00 31.81 1.38
CA LYS A 244 13.34 32.34 1.07
C LYS A 244 13.72 33.62 1.83
N ARG A 245 12.80 34.33 2.48
CA ARG A 245 13.08 35.67 3.01
C ARG A 245 13.15 35.85 4.53
N ARG A 246 12.90 34.81 5.35
CA ARG A 246 13.08 34.92 6.81
C ARG A 246 13.85 33.72 7.34
N LYS A 247 14.98 33.95 8.01
CA LYS A 247 15.64 32.92 8.84
C LYS A 247 14.65 32.55 9.96
N ARG A 248 13.93 31.44 9.78
CA ARG A 248 13.03 30.91 10.79
C ARG A 248 13.83 29.89 11.62
N HIS A 249 13.80 30.05 12.94
CA HIS A 249 14.39 29.06 13.82
C HIS A 249 13.46 27.85 13.91
N LEU A 250 13.98 26.68 13.67
CA LEU A 250 13.31 25.40 13.86
C LEU A 250 13.14 25.16 15.36
N VAL A 251 11.91 25.09 15.83
CA VAL A 251 11.63 24.65 17.18
C VAL A 251 11.14 23.21 17.11
N LYS A 252 11.83 22.31 17.79
CA LYS A 252 11.32 20.95 18.01
C LYS A 252 10.02 21.06 18.80
N CYS A 253 8.91 20.73 18.17
CA CYS A 253 7.64 20.56 18.88
C CYS A 253 7.77 19.43 19.91
N SER A 254 6.87 19.40 20.86
CA SER A 254 6.81 18.30 21.84
C SER A 254 6.78 16.96 21.11
N SER A 255 7.43 15.95 21.65
CA SER A 255 7.49 14.61 21.06
C SER A 255 6.09 14.04 20.78
N ALA A 256 5.09 14.42 21.56
CA ALA A 256 3.70 14.01 21.38
C ALA A 256 3.09 14.40 20.02
N THR A 257 3.42 15.59 19.46
CA THR A 257 2.89 16.02 18.16
C THR A 257 3.45 15.24 16.98
N GLN A 258 4.59 14.56 17.16
CA GLN A 258 5.25 13.73 16.14
C GLN A 258 5.04 12.24 16.36
N THR A 259 4.43 11.84 17.48
CA THR A 259 4.20 10.45 17.83
C THR A 259 2.99 9.91 17.10
N VAL A 260 3.11 8.70 16.55
CA VAL A 260 2.01 7.95 15.91
C VAL A 260 1.81 6.62 16.62
N SER A 261 0.58 6.12 16.62
CA SER A 261 0.21 4.88 17.31
C SER A 261 0.48 3.60 16.52
N GLY A 262 1.04 3.70 15.32
CA GLY A 262 1.15 2.59 14.37
C GLY A 262 -0.13 2.39 13.54
N TRP A 263 -0.08 1.47 12.58
CA TRP A 263 -1.16 1.24 11.62
C TRP A 263 -2.45 0.65 12.24
N THR A 264 -2.38 0.12 13.46
CA THR A 264 -3.52 -0.46 14.19
C THR A 264 -4.23 0.52 15.12
N PHE A 265 -3.73 1.75 15.25
CA PHE A 265 -4.35 2.83 16.06
C PHE A 265 -4.67 2.43 17.48
N ILE A 266 -3.75 1.77 18.18
CA ILE A 266 -3.95 1.23 19.53
C ILE A 266 -4.44 2.30 20.52
N THR A 267 -5.58 2.09 21.17
CA THR A 267 -6.11 2.90 22.27
C THR A 267 -5.61 2.39 23.62
N PRO A 268 -5.47 3.24 24.64
CA PRO A 268 -5.75 4.68 24.72
C PRO A 268 -4.67 5.57 24.07
N PHE A 269 -3.57 5.00 23.58
CA PHE A 269 -2.44 5.75 23.04
C PHE A 269 -2.82 6.66 21.86
N SER A 270 -3.68 6.18 20.96
CA SER A 270 -4.17 6.97 19.83
C SER A 270 -5.33 7.90 20.17
N SER A 271 -6.11 7.63 21.21
CA SER A 271 -7.31 8.39 21.56
C SER A 271 -7.03 9.63 22.40
N LYS A 272 -5.87 9.71 23.08
CA LYS A 272 -5.52 10.84 23.94
C LYS A 272 -4.46 11.72 23.29
N LEU A 273 -4.73 13.03 23.21
CA LEU A 273 -3.82 14.02 22.61
C LEU A 273 -2.49 14.16 23.36
N GLN A 274 -2.48 13.83 24.65
CA GLN A 274 -1.25 13.84 25.45
C GLN A 274 -0.20 12.83 24.96
N PHE A 275 -0.61 11.70 24.39
CA PHE A 275 0.30 10.67 23.90
C PHE A 275 0.58 10.84 22.39
N THR A 276 -0.44 11.11 21.61
CA THR A 276 -0.37 11.35 20.16
C THR A 276 -1.01 12.70 19.87
N GLY A 277 -0.19 13.75 19.83
CA GLY A 277 -0.68 15.12 19.66
C GLY A 277 -1.45 15.35 18.37
N ALA A 278 -2.12 16.52 18.29
CA ALA A 278 -2.85 16.92 17.09
C ALA A 278 -1.92 17.05 15.87
N GLY A 279 -2.41 16.66 14.72
CA GLY A 279 -1.73 16.80 13.43
C GLY A 279 -1.42 15.47 12.74
N ILE A 280 -0.27 14.85 12.97
CA ILE A 280 0.20 13.66 12.23
C ILE A 280 -0.73 12.47 12.43
N GLN A 281 -1.09 12.18 13.68
CA GLN A 281 -2.00 11.07 14.00
C GLN A 281 -3.38 11.28 13.34
N ASP A 282 -3.88 12.51 13.32
CA ASP A 282 -5.16 12.84 12.71
C ASP A 282 -5.13 12.67 11.18
N MET A 283 -4.03 13.03 10.52
CA MET A 283 -3.85 12.81 9.08
C MET A 283 -3.90 11.32 8.73
N LEU A 284 -3.33 10.44 9.58
CA LEU A 284 -3.41 8.98 9.38
C LEU A 284 -4.85 8.49 9.47
N VAL A 285 -5.59 8.93 10.50
CA VAL A 285 -6.98 8.52 10.71
C VAL A 285 -7.87 8.98 9.54
N VAL A 286 -7.75 10.26 9.14
CA VAL A 286 -8.50 10.81 8.01
C VAL A 286 -8.11 10.14 6.69
N GLY A 287 -6.83 9.85 6.47
CA GLY A 287 -6.35 9.13 5.28
C GLY A 287 -6.99 7.75 5.13
N VAL A 288 -7.08 6.99 6.22
CA VAL A 288 -7.76 5.68 6.25
C VAL A 288 -9.27 5.84 6.05
N TYR A 289 -9.87 6.88 6.62
CA TYR A 289 -11.29 7.18 6.44
C TYR A 289 -11.63 7.47 4.97
N TYR A 290 -10.80 8.23 4.25
CA TYR A 290 -10.95 8.44 2.80
C TYR A 290 -10.84 7.14 1.99
N ALA A 291 -9.89 6.27 2.35
CA ALA A 291 -9.79 4.95 1.73
C ALA A 291 -11.09 4.13 1.92
N GLY A 292 -11.68 4.17 3.12
CA GLY A 292 -12.95 3.53 3.44
C GLY A 292 -14.13 4.08 2.61
N ILE A 293 -14.26 5.40 2.46
CA ILE A 293 -15.28 6.04 1.62
C ILE A 293 -15.13 5.59 0.16
N SER A 294 -13.92 5.65 -0.40
CA SER A 294 -13.64 5.22 -1.76
C SER A 294 -14.01 3.74 -1.98
N THR A 295 -13.65 2.88 -1.04
CA THR A 295 -13.98 1.45 -1.07
C THR A 295 -15.48 1.24 -1.04
N THR A 296 -16.22 1.94 -0.19
CA THR A 296 -17.70 1.85 -0.09
C THR A 296 -18.38 2.25 -1.39
N ILE A 297 -17.92 3.31 -2.03
CA ILE A 297 -18.41 3.74 -3.34
C ILE A 297 -18.19 2.65 -4.39
N SER A 298 -16.97 2.11 -4.45
CA SER A 298 -16.57 1.13 -5.46
C SER A 298 -17.30 -0.20 -5.28
N LEU A 299 -17.40 -0.71 -4.04
CA LEU A 299 -18.12 -1.96 -3.76
C LEU A 299 -19.61 -1.89 -4.10
N THR A 300 -20.27 -0.79 -3.74
CA THR A 300 -21.68 -0.58 -4.03
C THR A 300 -21.94 -0.60 -5.54
N ASN A 301 -21.13 0.15 -6.29
CA ASN A 301 -21.23 0.23 -7.73
C ASN A 301 -21.04 -1.16 -8.40
N LEU A 302 -20.01 -1.90 -8.03
CA LEU A 302 -19.71 -3.22 -8.63
C LEU A 302 -20.74 -4.28 -8.24
N LEU A 303 -21.28 -4.27 -7.02
CA LEU A 303 -22.33 -5.18 -6.58
C LEU A 303 -23.65 -4.91 -7.32
N VAL A 304 -24.02 -3.64 -7.48
CA VAL A 304 -25.19 -3.24 -8.27
C VAL A 304 -25.00 -3.61 -9.75
N THR A 305 -23.81 -3.34 -10.32
CA THR A 305 -23.46 -3.75 -11.69
C THR A 305 -23.71 -5.23 -11.92
N ARG A 306 -23.22 -6.08 -11.01
CA ARG A 306 -23.43 -7.54 -11.08
C ARG A 306 -24.90 -7.92 -10.98
N ARG A 307 -25.68 -7.23 -10.16
CA ARG A 307 -27.10 -7.56 -9.95
C ARG A 307 -27.98 -7.13 -11.13
N THR A 308 -27.73 -5.97 -11.68
CA THR A 308 -28.61 -5.31 -12.66
C THR A 308 -28.20 -5.50 -14.11
N LEU A 309 -26.90 -5.45 -14.41
CA LEU A 309 -26.37 -5.39 -15.77
C LEU A 309 -25.79 -6.72 -16.30
N THR A 310 -25.90 -7.81 -15.55
CA THR A 310 -25.47 -9.13 -16.02
C THR A 310 -26.34 -9.60 -17.17
N MET A 311 -25.74 -10.17 -18.21
CA MET A 311 -26.42 -10.81 -19.34
C MET A 311 -27.50 -11.79 -18.83
N PRO A 312 -28.70 -11.86 -19.46
CA PRO A 312 -29.79 -12.70 -18.99
C PRO A 312 -29.42 -14.15 -18.76
N GLY A 313 -28.67 -14.78 -19.66
CA GLY A 313 -28.21 -16.17 -19.53
C GLY A 313 -27.19 -16.43 -18.42
N MET A 314 -26.60 -15.38 -17.86
CA MET A 314 -25.58 -15.45 -16.78
C MET A 314 -26.14 -15.04 -15.40
N ARG A 315 -27.37 -14.54 -15.34
CA ARG A 315 -28.05 -14.22 -14.08
C ARG A 315 -28.19 -15.50 -13.24
N ASN A 316 -27.90 -15.39 -11.94
CA ASN A 316 -27.94 -16.47 -10.97
C ASN A 316 -26.99 -17.68 -11.23
N ARG A 317 -26.25 -17.69 -12.33
CA ARG A 317 -25.31 -18.78 -12.70
C ARG A 317 -23.87 -18.36 -12.38
N ARG A 318 -23.51 -18.31 -11.10
CA ARG A 318 -22.14 -17.89 -10.66
C ARG A 318 -21.04 -18.80 -11.19
N ILE A 319 -21.32 -20.06 -11.39
CA ILE A 319 -20.34 -21.08 -11.82
C ILE A 319 -19.78 -20.83 -13.23
N ILE A 320 -20.48 -20.05 -14.05
CA ILE A 320 -20.12 -19.76 -15.44
C ILE A 320 -19.04 -18.67 -15.53
N ILE A 321 -19.01 -17.76 -14.56
CA ILE A 321 -18.01 -16.66 -14.56
C ILE A 321 -16.64 -17.18 -14.11
N PRO A 322 -15.53 -16.53 -14.55
CA PRO A 322 -14.18 -16.90 -14.13
C PRO A 322 -13.97 -16.78 -12.62
N PHE A 323 -13.05 -17.59 -12.07
CA PHE A 323 -12.77 -17.63 -10.64
C PHE A 323 -12.41 -16.26 -10.05
N ILE A 324 -11.63 -15.45 -10.75
CA ILE A 324 -11.27 -14.11 -10.29
C ILE A 324 -12.51 -13.24 -10.03
N SER A 325 -13.52 -13.32 -10.88
CA SER A 325 -14.78 -12.58 -10.66
C SER A 325 -15.61 -13.14 -9.51
N ILE A 326 -15.61 -14.45 -9.30
CA ILE A 326 -16.28 -15.07 -8.14
C ILE A 326 -15.67 -14.57 -6.84
N THR A 327 -14.32 -14.60 -6.75
CA THR A 327 -13.60 -14.18 -5.55
C THR A 327 -13.75 -12.68 -5.28
N ILE A 328 -13.63 -11.84 -6.31
CA ILE A 328 -13.85 -10.41 -6.18
C ILE A 328 -15.25 -10.09 -5.66
N LEU A 329 -16.30 -10.71 -6.25
CA LEU A 329 -17.68 -10.49 -5.82
C LEU A 329 -17.95 -10.96 -4.39
N LEU A 330 -17.30 -12.05 -3.96
CA LEU A 330 -17.41 -12.52 -2.58
C LEU A 330 -16.77 -11.49 -1.62
N MET A 331 -15.60 -10.99 -1.99
CA MET A 331 -14.87 -10.04 -1.14
C MET A 331 -15.52 -8.65 -1.11
N LEU A 332 -16.15 -8.20 -2.20
CA LEU A 332 -16.95 -6.96 -2.18
C LEU A 332 -18.09 -7.03 -1.16
N ARG A 333 -18.68 -8.21 -0.95
CA ARG A 333 -19.70 -8.42 0.09
C ARG A 333 -19.09 -8.38 1.50
N ALA A 334 -17.92 -8.99 1.69
CA ALA A 334 -17.21 -8.92 2.95
C ALA A 334 -16.85 -7.46 3.30
N LEU A 335 -16.32 -6.70 2.34
CA LEU A 335 -16.04 -5.27 2.49
C LEU A 335 -17.28 -4.45 2.84
N ALA A 336 -18.44 -4.77 2.28
CA ALA A 336 -19.71 -4.08 2.60
C ALA A 336 -20.09 -4.21 4.09
N VAL A 337 -19.65 -5.27 4.75
CA VAL A 337 -19.89 -5.49 6.20
C VAL A 337 -18.83 -4.80 7.05
N ILE A 338 -17.55 -4.97 6.70
CA ILE A 338 -16.45 -4.55 7.58
C ILE A 338 -16.07 -3.07 7.44
N THR A 339 -16.23 -2.47 6.25
CA THR A 339 -15.85 -1.06 6.02
C THR A 339 -16.65 -0.07 6.87
N PRO A 340 -17.97 -0.21 7.08
CA PRO A 340 -18.70 0.65 8.00
C PRO A 340 -18.22 0.54 9.45
N VAL A 341 -17.80 -0.64 9.89
CA VAL A 341 -17.27 -0.85 11.25
C VAL A 341 -15.96 -0.11 11.44
N LEU A 342 -15.05 -0.20 10.46
CA LEU A 342 -13.82 0.61 10.48
C LEU A 342 -14.13 2.11 10.47
N GLY A 343 -15.05 2.55 9.61
CA GLY A 343 -15.47 3.95 9.53
C GLY A 343 -16.01 4.47 10.86
N SER A 344 -16.83 3.67 11.55
CA SER A 344 -17.36 4.00 12.88
C SER A 344 -16.23 4.10 13.92
N ALA A 345 -15.29 3.14 13.94
CA ALA A 345 -14.15 3.17 14.85
C ALA A 345 -13.28 4.41 14.64
N MET A 346 -12.98 4.77 13.39
CA MET A 346 -12.20 5.97 13.06
C MET A 346 -12.94 7.25 13.43
N LEU A 347 -14.26 7.31 13.22
CA LEU A 347 -15.07 8.46 13.62
C LEU A 347 -15.10 8.62 15.14
N MET A 348 -15.33 7.55 15.89
CA MET A 348 -15.30 7.56 17.36
C MET A 348 -13.92 8.02 17.87
N LEU A 349 -12.84 7.58 17.21
CA LEU A 349 -11.48 7.98 17.56
C LEU A 349 -11.26 9.48 17.35
N ILE A 350 -11.74 10.05 16.23
CA ILE A 350 -11.67 11.50 15.97
C ILE A 350 -12.47 12.28 17.03
N LEU A 351 -13.66 11.80 17.40
CA LEU A 351 -14.51 12.42 18.42
C LEU A 351 -13.83 12.42 19.80
N ASP A 352 -13.23 11.32 20.21
CA ASP A 352 -12.48 11.24 21.47
C ASP A 352 -11.28 12.20 21.48
N ARG A 353 -10.59 12.34 20.36
CA ARG A 353 -9.42 13.22 20.23
C ARG A 353 -9.78 14.70 20.26
N HIS A 354 -10.89 15.13 19.66
CA HIS A 354 -11.17 16.52 19.36
C HIS A 354 -12.45 17.09 19.97
N TRP A 355 -13.40 16.23 20.35
CA TRP A 355 -14.71 16.65 20.89
C TRP A 355 -14.95 16.19 22.33
N GLN A 356 -13.90 15.74 23.02
CA GLN A 356 -13.95 15.30 24.43
C GLN A 356 -15.01 14.22 24.70
N THR A 357 -15.31 13.38 23.71
CA THR A 357 -16.04 12.16 23.95
C THR A 357 -15.16 11.14 24.66
N SER A 358 -15.74 10.12 25.25
CA SER A 358 -15.03 9.13 26.05
C SER A 358 -15.37 7.70 25.65
N PHE A 359 -15.52 7.42 24.37
CA PHE A 359 -15.78 6.05 23.89
C PHE A 359 -14.70 5.06 24.33
N PHE A 360 -13.45 5.49 24.35
CA PHE A 360 -12.27 4.67 24.61
C PHE A 360 -11.51 5.09 25.88
N ASP A 361 -12.08 5.92 26.70
CA ASP A 361 -11.49 6.37 27.98
C ASP A 361 -12.20 5.74 29.18
N PHE A 362 -11.49 4.84 29.86
CA PHE A 362 -12.03 4.15 31.05
C PHE A 362 -12.31 5.10 32.23
N ALA A 363 -11.64 6.25 32.32
CA ALA A 363 -11.84 7.22 33.38
C ALA A 363 -13.26 7.81 33.38
N TYR A 364 -13.93 7.82 32.22
CA TYR A 364 -15.27 8.36 32.02
C TYR A 364 -16.27 7.30 31.52
N GLY A 365 -16.03 6.02 31.83
CA GLY A 365 -16.93 4.93 31.51
C GLY A 365 -16.79 4.34 30.08
N GLY A 366 -15.79 4.76 29.32
CA GLY A 366 -15.46 4.14 28.03
C GLY A 366 -14.58 2.89 28.19
N ASP A 367 -14.32 2.22 27.07
CA ASP A 367 -13.51 1.01 27.04
C ASP A 367 -12.49 1.05 25.89
N PRO A 368 -11.17 1.15 26.17
CA PRO A 368 -10.14 1.06 25.14
C PRO A 368 -10.16 -0.27 24.37
N ILE A 369 -10.57 -1.38 25.00
CA ILE A 369 -10.66 -2.69 24.35
C ILE A 369 -11.77 -2.72 23.31
N PHE A 370 -12.82 -1.92 23.48
CA PHE A 370 -13.89 -1.77 22.49
C PHE A 370 -13.37 -1.31 21.13
N PHE A 371 -12.40 -0.36 21.12
CA PHE A 371 -11.74 0.04 19.86
C PHE A 371 -11.01 -1.16 19.23
N HIS A 372 -10.28 -1.95 20.00
CA HIS A 372 -9.56 -3.12 19.49
C HIS A 372 -10.51 -4.14 18.88
N HIS A 373 -11.69 -4.36 19.47
CA HIS A 373 -12.72 -5.22 18.89
C HIS A 373 -13.22 -4.68 17.55
N LEU A 374 -13.57 -3.40 17.47
CA LEU A 374 -14.05 -2.76 16.21
C LEU A 374 -12.96 -2.80 15.13
N PHE A 375 -11.73 -2.44 15.49
CA PHE A 375 -10.61 -2.41 14.53
C PHE A 375 -10.31 -3.83 14.00
N TRP A 376 -10.21 -4.84 14.86
CA TRP A 376 -9.86 -6.18 14.44
C TRP A 376 -11.02 -6.94 13.81
N PHE A 377 -12.27 -6.63 14.14
CA PHE A 377 -13.43 -7.11 13.39
C PHE A 377 -13.41 -6.65 11.92
N PHE A 378 -12.82 -5.50 11.65
CA PHE A 378 -12.44 -5.11 10.29
C PHE A 378 -11.12 -5.80 9.87
N GLY A 379 -10.07 -5.70 10.68
CA GLY A 379 -8.69 -5.99 10.27
C GLY A 379 -8.44 -7.44 9.86
N HIS A 380 -9.04 -8.42 10.55
CA HIS A 380 -8.86 -9.82 10.17
C HIS A 380 -9.60 -10.19 8.88
N PRO A 381 -10.90 -9.91 8.70
CA PRO A 381 -11.54 -10.13 7.40
C PRO A 381 -10.87 -9.36 6.25
N GLU A 382 -10.28 -8.20 6.51
CA GLU A 382 -9.52 -7.44 5.50
C GLU A 382 -8.37 -8.25 4.92
N VAL A 383 -7.59 -8.98 5.73
CA VAL A 383 -6.49 -9.81 5.21
C VAL A 383 -7.01 -10.95 4.32
N TYR A 384 -8.22 -11.49 4.60
CA TYR A 384 -8.90 -12.42 3.69
C TYR A 384 -9.40 -11.73 2.42
N VAL A 385 -9.87 -10.51 2.52
CA VAL A 385 -10.24 -9.68 1.36
C VAL A 385 -9.04 -9.50 0.43
N LEU A 386 -7.82 -9.41 0.96
CA LEU A 386 -6.61 -9.28 0.15
C LEU A 386 -6.18 -10.61 -0.49
N VAL A 387 -6.23 -11.73 0.22
CA VAL A 387 -5.70 -13.01 -0.26
C VAL A 387 -6.66 -13.77 -1.18
N ILE A 388 -7.97 -13.73 -0.93
CA ILE A 388 -8.95 -14.52 -1.72
C ILE A 388 -9.01 -14.11 -3.19
N PRO A 389 -8.91 -12.83 -3.60
CA PRO A 389 -8.77 -12.47 -5.02
C PRO A 389 -7.51 -13.04 -5.66
N ALA A 390 -6.38 -13.11 -4.93
CA ALA A 390 -5.16 -13.77 -5.42
C ALA A 390 -5.39 -15.27 -5.67
N PHE A 391 -6.15 -15.96 -4.80
CA PHE A 391 -6.61 -17.32 -5.09
C PHE A 391 -7.44 -17.40 -6.38
N GLY A 392 -8.29 -16.39 -6.61
CA GLY A 392 -9.07 -16.27 -7.84
C GLY A 392 -8.19 -16.19 -9.08
N VAL A 393 -7.12 -15.41 -9.01
CA VAL A 393 -6.11 -15.33 -10.09
C VAL A 393 -5.47 -16.67 -10.33
N VAL A 394 -4.93 -17.30 -9.29
CA VAL A 394 -4.24 -18.61 -9.40
C VAL A 394 -5.19 -19.67 -9.97
N ASN A 395 -6.43 -19.77 -9.48
CA ASN A 395 -7.42 -20.71 -9.99
C ASN A 395 -7.81 -20.42 -11.45
N SER A 396 -7.70 -19.19 -11.92
CA SER A 396 -7.99 -18.82 -13.31
C SER A 396 -6.80 -19.12 -14.23
N THR A 397 -5.57 -19.04 -13.73
CA THR A 397 -4.34 -19.24 -14.51
C THR A 397 -3.92 -20.69 -14.63
N LEU A 398 -4.11 -21.51 -13.59
CA LEU A 398 -3.70 -22.91 -13.54
C LEU A 398 -4.17 -23.73 -14.76
N PRO A 399 -5.44 -23.68 -15.21
CA PRO A 399 -5.88 -24.41 -16.38
C PRO A 399 -5.11 -24.05 -17.67
N SER A 400 -4.71 -22.78 -17.79
CA SER A 400 -4.04 -22.26 -18.98
C SER A 400 -2.56 -22.65 -19.06
N ILE A 401 -1.88 -22.80 -17.90
CA ILE A 401 -0.48 -23.18 -17.84
C ILE A 401 -0.27 -24.71 -17.89
N ASN A 402 -1.33 -25.46 -17.57
CA ASN A 402 -1.26 -26.93 -17.50
C ASN A 402 -2.09 -27.63 -18.58
N TYR A 403 -2.76 -26.90 -19.46
CA TYR A 403 -3.65 -27.39 -20.51
C TYR A 403 -4.70 -28.40 -20.03
N ARG A 404 -5.11 -28.30 -18.77
CA ARG A 404 -6.12 -29.14 -18.12
C ARG A 404 -7.18 -28.35 -17.38
N ARG A 405 -8.31 -28.98 -17.11
CA ARG A 405 -9.31 -28.41 -16.20
C ARG A 405 -8.74 -28.40 -14.77
N ILE A 406 -9.08 -27.37 -14.02
CA ILE A 406 -8.73 -27.30 -12.60
C ILE A 406 -9.35 -28.47 -11.82
N ALA A 407 -8.58 -29.09 -10.96
CA ALA A 407 -9.07 -30.14 -10.08
C ALA A 407 -10.16 -29.61 -9.15
N SER A 408 -11.28 -30.33 -9.07
CA SER A 408 -12.37 -30.07 -8.13
C SER A 408 -12.78 -28.60 -7.97
N LYS A 409 -13.25 -27.98 -9.07
CA LYS A 409 -13.74 -26.59 -9.07
C LYS A 409 -14.72 -26.28 -7.92
N HIS A 410 -15.61 -27.24 -7.62
CA HIS A 410 -16.60 -27.06 -6.55
C HIS A 410 -15.95 -26.99 -5.16
N HIS A 411 -15.00 -27.87 -4.84
CA HIS A 411 -14.30 -27.85 -3.55
C HIS A 411 -13.52 -26.53 -3.38
N LEU A 412 -12.90 -26.04 -4.45
CA LEU A 412 -12.20 -24.73 -4.40
C LEU A 412 -13.15 -23.57 -4.14
N ILE A 413 -14.35 -23.59 -4.73
CA ILE A 413 -15.40 -22.58 -4.47
C ILE A 413 -15.88 -22.68 -3.02
N TRP A 414 -16.20 -23.89 -2.54
CA TRP A 414 -16.62 -24.07 -1.15
C TRP A 414 -15.52 -23.65 -0.17
N ALA A 415 -14.28 -23.99 -0.42
CA ALA A 415 -13.15 -23.60 0.44
C ALA A 415 -13.07 -22.06 0.60
N ILE A 416 -13.21 -21.28 -0.47
CA ILE A 416 -13.16 -19.81 -0.36
C ILE A 416 -14.38 -19.24 0.38
N TYR A 417 -15.56 -19.84 0.23
CA TYR A 417 -16.75 -19.40 1.00
C TYR A 417 -16.56 -19.71 2.49
N ILE A 418 -16.11 -20.91 2.83
CA ILE A 418 -15.86 -21.31 4.21
C ILE A 418 -14.81 -20.39 4.86
N MET A 419 -13.66 -20.17 4.17
CA MET A 419 -12.63 -19.26 4.67
C MET A 419 -13.17 -17.85 4.90
N ASN A 420 -13.98 -17.34 3.99
CA ASN A 420 -14.57 -16.01 4.15
C ASN A 420 -15.48 -15.94 5.38
N TYR A 421 -16.40 -16.90 5.56
CA TYR A 421 -17.33 -16.88 6.71
C TYR A 421 -16.60 -17.11 8.03
N MET A 422 -15.69 -18.07 8.10
CA MET A 422 -14.87 -18.28 9.30
C MET A 422 -14.00 -17.08 9.64
N GLY A 423 -13.53 -16.32 8.63
CA GLY A 423 -12.75 -15.12 8.82
C GLY A 423 -13.46 -14.05 9.67
N PHE A 424 -14.79 -14.03 9.72
CA PHE A 424 -15.56 -13.13 10.59
C PHE A 424 -15.66 -13.60 12.06
N LEU A 425 -15.19 -14.80 12.39
CA LEU A 425 -15.34 -15.43 13.70
C LEU A 425 -14.03 -15.51 14.51
N VAL A 426 -12.93 -14.94 14.00
CA VAL A 426 -11.58 -15.21 14.53
C VAL A 426 -10.77 -13.97 14.90
N TRP A 427 -11.32 -12.76 14.76
CA TRP A 427 -10.57 -11.49 14.96
C TRP A 427 -9.89 -11.37 16.34
N GLY A 428 -10.38 -12.06 17.38
CA GLY A 428 -9.84 -11.98 18.73
C GLY A 428 -8.47 -12.62 18.90
N HIS A 429 -7.96 -13.39 17.91
CA HIS A 429 -6.59 -13.88 17.97
C HIS A 429 -5.52 -12.76 17.87
N HIS A 430 -5.90 -11.58 17.41
CA HIS A 430 -5.06 -10.38 17.48
C HIS A 430 -5.02 -9.75 18.87
N MET A 431 -5.81 -10.26 19.82
CA MET A 431 -6.09 -9.66 21.11
C MET A 431 -5.80 -10.59 22.29
N TYR A 432 -5.06 -11.68 22.09
CA TYR A 432 -4.83 -12.69 23.13
C TYR A 432 -4.19 -12.17 24.42
N LEU A 433 -3.36 -11.12 24.34
CA LEU A 433 -2.59 -10.58 25.45
C LEU A 433 -3.18 -9.31 26.09
N ILE A 434 -4.35 -8.84 25.63
CA ILE A 434 -4.98 -7.61 26.16
C ILE A 434 -5.97 -7.86 27.31
N GLY A 435 -6.05 -9.09 27.84
CA GLY A 435 -6.92 -9.42 28.98
C GLY A 435 -8.22 -10.12 28.60
N LEU A 436 -8.32 -10.74 27.42
CA LEU A 436 -9.46 -11.60 27.10
C LEU A 436 -9.55 -12.79 28.09
N ASP A 437 -10.77 -13.22 28.41
CA ASP A 437 -11.01 -14.38 29.25
C ASP A 437 -10.52 -15.70 28.58
N HIS A 438 -10.31 -16.72 29.39
CA HIS A 438 -9.77 -18.00 28.92
C HIS A 438 -10.68 -18.69 27.90
N ARG A 439 -12.00 -18.60 28.07
CA ARG A 439 -12.99 -19.22 27.15
C ARG A 439 -12.96 -18.56 25.81
N SER A 440 -12.94 -17.22 25.76
CA SER A 440 -12.82 -16.45 24.51
C SER A 440 -11.52 -16.74 23.79
N ARG A 441 -10.37 -16.80 24.50
CA ARG A 441 -9.09 -17.18 23.91
C ARG A 441 -9.11 -18.58 23.31
N ALA A 442 -9.67 -19.56 24.03
CA ALA A 442 -9.82 -20.94 23.56
C ALA A 442 -10.72 -21.01 22.31
N LEU A 443 -11.85 -20.29 22.30
CA LEU A 443 -12.75 -20.23 21.16
C LEU A 443 -12.04 -19.67 19.90
N TYR A 444 -11.43 -18.50 20.01
CA TYR A 444 -10.71 -17.87 18.91
C TYR A 444 -9.56 -18.74 18.39
N SER A 445 -8.81 -19.41 19.29
CA SER A 445 -7.74 -20.32 18.90
C SER A 445 -8.29 -21.50 18.11
N THR A 446 -9.33 -22.16 18.59
CA THR A 446 -9.93 -23.34 17.95
C THR A 446 -10.47 -23.01 16.57
N VAL A 447 -11.27 -21.95 16.46
CA VAL A 447 -11.86 -21.56 15.16
C VAL A 447 -10.76 -21.11 14.17
N THR A 448 -9.71 -20.45 14.65
CA THR A 448 -8.59 -20.04 13.80
C THR A 448 -7.83 -21.25 13.22
N ILE A 449 -7.56 -22.28 14.05
CA ILE A 449 -6.93 -23.51 13.58
C ILE A 449 -7.80 -24.21 12.52
N MET A 450 -9.12 -24.20 12.69
CA MET A 450 -10.05 -24.83 11.74
C MET A 450 -9.98 -24.22 10.32
N ILE A 451 -9.54 -22.96 10.17
CA ILE A 451 -9.33 -22.33 8.86
C ILE A 451 -8.22 -23.00 8.06
N SER A 452 -7.31 -23.74 8.70
CA SER A 452 -6.29 -24.52 8.00
C SER A 452 -6.89 -25.61 7.09
N MET A 453 -8.05 -26.17 7.44
CA MET A 453 -8.71 -27.22 6.64
C MET A 453 -9.07 -26.74 5.21
N PRO A 454 -9.86 -25.68 5.00
CA PRO A 454 -10.14 -25.19 3.65
C PRO A 454 -8.89 -24.67 2.94
N ALA A 455 -7.88 -24.15 3.66
CA ALA A 455 -6.60 -23.77 3.08
C ALA A 455 -5.85 -25.00 2.52
N THR A 456 -5.80 -26.11 3.26
CA THR A 456 -5.21 -27.37 2.81
C THR A 456 -5.92 -27.93 1.57
N ILE A 457 -7.27 -27.89 1.54
CA ILE A 457 -8.05 -28.33 0.36
C ILE A 457 -7.59 -27.55 -0.89
N LYS A 458 -7.28 -26.27 -0.77
CA LYS A 458 -6.79 -25.46 -1.91
C LYS A 458 -5.41 -25.91 -2.38
N VAL A 459 -4.47 -26.06 -1.47
CA VAL A 459 -3.09 -26.49 -1.80
C VAL A 459 -3.11 -27.85 -2.48
N VAL A 460 -3.84 -28.80 -1.92
CA VAL A 460 -3.99 -30.16 -2.49
C VAL A 460 -4.56 -30.11 -3.91
N ASN A 461 -5.63 -29.34 -4.14
CA ASN A 461 -6.22 -29.21 -5.48
C ASN A 461 -5.29 -28.51 -6.49
N TRP A 462 -4.51 -27.52 -6.05
CA TRP A 462 -3.50 -26.89 -6.91
C TRP A 462 -2.40 -27.88 -7.30
N THR A 463 -1.91 -28.65 -6.33
CA THR A 463 -0.90 -29.68 -6.57
C THR A 463 -1.42 -30.77 -7.54
N PHE A 464 -2.63 -31.27 -7.33
CA PHE A 464 -3.25 -32.23 -8.27
C PHE A 464 -3.46 -31.65 -9.67
N THR A 465 -3.78 -30.35 -9.76
CA THR A 465 -3.89 -29.69 -11.05
C THR A 465 -2.53 -29.64 -11.75
N LEU A 466 -1.44 -29.36 -11.02
CA LEU A 466 -0.10 -29.22 -11.58
C LEU A 466 0.51 -30.58 -12.00
N VAL A 467 0.41 -31.60 -11.17
CA VAL A 467 1.08 -32.91 -11.36
C VAL A 467 0.60 -33.65 -12.61
N ASN A 468 -0.69 -33.54 -12.94
CA ASN A 468 -1.32 -34.37 -13.97
C ASN A 468 -1.49 -33.69 -15.33
N GLY A 469 -0.62 -32.80 -15.76
CA GLY A 469 -0.79 -32.06 -17.01
C GLY A 469 0.51 -31.80 -17.78
N ALA A 470 0.39 -31.21 -18.95
CA ALA A 470 1.53 -30.79 -19.77
C ALA A 470 1.89 -29.36 -19.36
N LEU A 471 2.82 -29.19 -18.44
CA LEU A 471 3.22 -27.90 -17.91
C LEU A 471 3.89 -27.03 -18.96
N LYS A 472 3.35 -25.83 -19.14
CA LYS A 472 4.01 -24.74 -19.85
C LYS A 472 4.86 -23.95 -18.88
N VAL A 473 6.16 -24.18 -18.90
CA VAL A 473 7.09 -23.44 -18.04
C VAL A 473 7.34 -22.05 -18.64
N ASP A 474 6.60 -21.06 -18.11
CA ASP A 474 6.74 -19.65 -18.46
C ASP A 474 6.72 -18.78 -17.19
N ILE A 475 6.73 -17.47 -17.36
CA ILE A 475 6.74 -16.50 -16.27
C ILE A 475 5.51 -16.66 -15.36
N VAL A 476 4.34 -16.93 -15.95
CA VAL A 476 3.09 -17.12 -15.19
C VAL A 476 3.18 -18.38 -14.34
N PHE A 477 3.76 -19.47 -14.86
CA PHE A 477 4.00 -20.71 -14.10
C PHE A 477 4.94 -20.48 -12.92
N LEU A 478 6.09 -19.80 -13.14
CA LEU A 478 7.03 -19.51 -12.07
C LEU A 478 6.40 -18.65 -10.97
N GLY A 479 5.59 -17.67 -11.36
CA GLY A 479 4.83 -16.85 -10.41
C GLY A 479 3.79 -17.66 -9.63
N VAL A 480 3.06 -18.57 -10.27
CA VAL A 480 2.09 -19.46 -9.59
C VAL A 480 2.79 -20.39 -8.62
N LEU A 481 3.92 -21.00 -9.03
CA LEU A 481 4.70 -21.85 -8.14
C LEU A 481 5.21 -21.07 -6.92
N SER A 482 5.77 -19.89 -7.13
CA SER A 482 6.21 -19.01 -6.04
C SER A 482 5.07 -18.64 -5.10
N PHE A 483 3.89 -18.32 -5.65
CA PHE A 483 2.69 -18.05 -4.87
C PHE A 483 2.31 -19.21 -3.95
N ILE A 484 2.27 -20.45 -4.51
CA ILE A 484 1.90 -21.65 -3.74
C ILE A 484 2.89 -21.90 -2.60
N LEU A 485 4.20 -21.77 -2.86
CA LEU A 485 5.25 -21.94 -1.85
C LEU A 485 5.16 -20.88 -0.75
N PHE A 486 4.99 -19.60 -1.09
CA PHE A 486 4.80 -18.52 -0.10
C PHE A 486 3.54 -18.76 0.73
N PHE A 487 2.44 -19.11 0.09
CA PHE A 487 1.18 -19.38 0.79
C PHE A 487 1.30 -20.58 1.75
N LEU A 488 2.01 -21.63 1.36
CA LEU A 488 2.22 -22.82 2.18
C LEU A 488 2.99 -22.47 3.46
N VAL A 489 4.16 -21.83 3.33
CA VAL A 489 5.00 -21.47 4.49
C VAL A 489 4.31 -20.44 5.38
N ALA A 490 3.72 -19.40 4.77
CA ALA A 490 2.96 -18.41 5.52
C ALA A 490 1.75 -19.04 6.25
N GLY A 491 1.05 -19.98 5.62
CA GLY A 491 -0.07 -20.70 6.23
C GLY A 491 0.34 -21.52 7.45
N VAL A 492 1.45 -22.29 7.35
CA VAL A 492 1.98 -23.09 8.46
C VAL A 492 2.41 -22.17 9.62
N THR A 493 3.13 -21.09 9.35
CA THR A 493 3.56 -20.14 10.39
C THR A 493 2.39 -19.41 11.05
N GLY A 494 1.30 -19.16 10.31
CA GLY A 494 0.05 -18.62 10.85
C GLY A 494 -0.70 -19.61 11.72
N MET A 495 -0.67 -20.90 11.38
CA MET A 495 -1.24 -21.96 12.21
C MET A 495 -0.54 -22.04 13.58
N TRP A 496 0.78 -21.86 13.62
CA TRP A 496 1.50 -21.77 14.90
C TRP A 496 1.08 -20.58 15.73
N LEU A 497 0.91 -19.40 15.11
CA LEU A 497 0.44 -18.20 15.79
C LEU A 497 -1.02 -18.31 16.30
N SER A 498 -1.83 -19.23 15.76
CA SER A 498 -3.21 -19.43 16.22
C SER A 498 -3.29 -20.08 17.59
N HIS A 499 -2.26 -20.82 18.01
CA HIS A 499 -2.17 -21.42 19.33
C HIS A 499 -1.83 -20.37 20.40
N VAL A 500 -2.70 -20.19 21.40
CA VAL A 500 -2.52 -19.19 22.46
C VAL A 500 -1.17 -19.35 23.16
N SER A 501 -0.80 -20.58 23.53
CA SER A 501 0.46 -20.87 24.24
C SER A 501 1.71 -20.46 23.48
N LEU A 502 1.74 -20.70 22.16
CA LEU A 502 2.84 -20.27 21.31
C LEU A 502 2.78 -18.76 21.02
N ASN A 503 1.57 -18.21 20.89
CA ASN A 503 1.39 -16.80 20.62
C ASN A 503 1.89 -15.91 21.77
N ILE A 504 1.83 -16.37 23.03
CA ILE A 504 2.35 -15.63 24.18
C ILE A 504 3.83 -15.25 23.99
N SER A 505 4.64 -16.15 23.46
CA SER A 505 6.07 -15.90 23.24
C SER A 505 6.37 -15.20 21.90
N MET A 506 5.47 -15.29 20.92
CA MET A 506 5.69 -14.79 19.56
C MET A 506 4.96 -13.48 19.24
N HIS A 507 3.98 -13.09 20.08
CA HIS A 507 3.21 -11.87 19.89
C HIS A 507 4.14 -10.64 19.94
N ASP A 508 3.89 -9.67 19.04
CA ASP A 508 4.70 -8.46 18.89
C ASP A 508 6.22 -8.69 18.71
N THR A 509 6.60 -9.85 18.18
CA THR A 509 7.96 -10.13 17.70
C THR A 509 8.05 -10.05 16.17
N LEU A 510 9.26 -10.14 15.62
CA LEU A 510 9.49 -10.21 14.18
C LEU A 510 8.92 -11.49 13.54
N TYR A 511 8.54 -12.50 14.32
CA TYR A 511 7.84 -13.69 13.82
C TYR A 511 6.51 -13.33 13.16
N VAL A 512 5.71 -12.50 13.82
CA VAL A 512 4.44 -12.01 13.27
C VAL A 512 4.68 -11.23 12.00
N VAL A 513 5.75 -10.40 11.98
CA VAL A 513 6.13 -9.61 10.80
C VAL A 513 6.50 -10.52 9.62
N ALA A 514 7.32 -11.53 9.85
CA ALA A 514 7.72 -12.51 8.82
C ALA A 514 6.52 -13.28 8.28
N HIS A 515 5.62 -13.74 9.16
CA HIS A 515 4.40 -14.45 8.79
C HIS A 515 3.53 -13.62 7.84
N PHE A 516 3.12 -12.42 8.25
CA PHE A 516 2.20 -11.65 7.41
C PHE A 516 2.86 -11.08 6.14
N HIS A 517 4.17 -10.86 6.13
CA HIS A 517 4.86 -10.44 4.91
C HIS A 517 4.99 -11.58 3.90
N LEU A 518 5.29 -12.83 4.32
CA LEU A 518 5.23 -13.97 3.40
C LEU A 518 3.83 -14.16 2.83
N MET A 519 2.78 -13.88 3.61
CA MET A 519 1.41 -13.93 3.13
C MET A 519 1.08 -12.77 2.18
N LEU A 520 1.31 -11.51 2.61
CA LEU A 520 0.91 -10.33 1.86
C LEU A 520 1.90 -9.98 0.76
N SER A 521 3.17 -9.75 1.10
CA SER A 521 4.21 -9.40 0.14
C SER A 521 4.58 -10.61 -0.71
N GLY A 522 4.78 -11.79 -0.11
CA GLY A 522 5.07 -13.02 -0.84
C GLY A 522 3.89 -13.48 -1.68
N ALA A 523 2.80 -13.98 -1.07
CA ALA A 523 1.72 -14.62 -1.81
C ALA A 523 0.78 -13.61 -2.49
N VAL A 524 0.21 -12.62 -1.78
CA VAL A 524 -0.81 -11.72 -2.36
C VAL A 524 -0.22 -10.88 -3.49
N VAL A 525 0.93 -10.25 -3.29
CA VAL A 525 1.58 -9.42 -4.31
C VAL A 525 2.05 -10.28 -5.49
N MET A 526 2.57 -11.49 -5.24
CA MET A 526 2.87 -12.44 -6.33
C MET A 526 1.61 -12.80 -7.12
N GLY A 527 0.46 -13.01 -6.45
CA GLY A 527 -0.83 -13.21 -7.11
C GLY A 527 -1.24 -12.02 -8.00
N ILE A 528 -0.96 -10.80 -7.56
CA ILE A 528 -1.16 -9.58 -8.37
C ILE A 528 -0.26 -9.63 -9.62
N PHE A 529 1.02 -9.94 -9.50
CA PHE A 529 1.95 -10.03 -10.63
C PHE A 529 1.56 -11.14 -11.60
N VAL A 530 1.16 -12.33 -11.10
CA VAL A 530 0.63 -13.42 -11.92
C VAL A 530 -0.59 -12.94 -12.72
N GLY A 531 -1.54 -12.30 -12.07
CA GLY A 531 -2.73 -11.75 -12.73
C GLY A 531 -2.38 -10.68 -13.76
N PHE A 532 -1.42 -9.81 -13.43
CA PHE A 532 -0.95 -8.77 -14.32
C PHE A 532 -0.33 -9.38 -15.60
N TYR A 533 0.60 -10.36 -15.49
CA TYR A 533 1.19 -11.03 -16.64
C TYR A 533 0.18 -11.87 -17.44
N PHE A 534 -0.73 -12.55 -16.75
CA PHE A 534 -1.76 -13.37 -17.40
C PHE A 534 -2.72 -12.54 -18.26
N TYR A 535 -3.17 -11.39 -17.72
CA TYR A 535 -4.09 -10.48 -18.42
C TYR A 535 -3.37 -9.34 -19.15
N TYR A 536 -2.05 -9.35 -19.25
CA TYR A 536 -1.26 -8.25 -19.81
C TYR A 536 -1.73 -7.84 -21.22
N HIS A 537 -1.95 -8.83 -22.10
CA HIS A 537 -2.44 -8.60 -23.46
C HIS A 537 -3.87 -8.03 -23.49
N VAL A 538 -4.70 -8.34 -22.51
CA VAL A 538 -6.07 -7.80 -22.37
C VAL A 538 -6.04 -6.33 -21.95
N PHE A 539 -5.10 -5.97 -21.06
CA PHE A 539 -4.97 -4.59 -20.56
C PHE A 539 -4.34 -3.65 -21.56
N PHE A 540 -3.25 -4.09 -22.21
CA PHE A 540 -2.39 -3.21 -23.03
C PHE A 540 -2.41 -3.52 -24.52
N PHE A 541 -2.99 -4.63 -24.96
CA PHE A 541 -3.02 -5.12 -26.36
C PHE A 541 -1.61 -5.35 -26.94
N ILE A 542 -0.63 -5.66 -26.08
CA ILE A 542 0.75 -6.02 -26.42
C ILE A 542 1.22 -7.18 -25.57
N ARG A 543 2.32 -7.80 -25.97
CA ARG A 543 2.98 -8.82 -25.16
C ARG A 543 3.95 -8.16 -24.18
N TYR A 544 4.16 -8.78 -23.02
CA TYR A 544 5.19 -8.36 -22.10
C TYR A 544 6.58 -8.78 -22.59
N PRO A 545 7.65 -7.99 -22.33
CA PRO A 545 9.03 -8.38 -22.66
C PRO A 545 9.49 -9.49 -21.71
N LYS A 546 10.08 -10.56 -22.28
CA LYS A 546 10.40 -11.76 -21.51
C LYS A 546 11.56 -11.52 -20.53
N THR A 547 12.63 -10.87 -20.97
CA THR A 547 13.88 -10.75 -20.20
C THR A 547 13.67 -10.10 -18.85
N PHE A 548 13.16 -8.87 -18.82
CA PHE A 548 12.89 -8.17 -17.57
C PHE A 548 11.80 -8.84 -16.73
N SER A 549 10.84 -9.49 -17.36
CA SER A 549 9.79 -10.21 -16.65
C SER A 549 10.33 -11.47 -15.93
N TYR A 550 11.31 -12.20 -16.51
CA TYR A 550 11.99 -13.29 -15.81
C TYR A 550 12.85 -12.78 -14.65
N PHE A 551 13.64 -11.72 -14.86
CA PHE A 551 14.40 -11.07 -13.79
C PHE A 551 13.48 -10.65 -12.64
N HIS A 552 12.33 -10.03 -12.96
CA HIS A 552 11.34 -9.66 -11.95
C HIS A 552 10.94 -10.84 -11.07
N ILE A 553 10.42 -11.92 -11.65
CA ILE A 553 9.89 -13.05 -10.87
C ILE A 553 11.00 -13.73 -10.07
N ILE A 554 12.19 -13.95 -10.66
CA ILE A 554 13.30 -14.63 -10.00
C ILE A 554 13.85 -13.81 -8.83
N TYR A 555 14.18 -12.52 -9.07
CA TYR A 555 14.73 -11.66 -8.02
C TYR A 555 13.70 -11.35 -6.94
N TYR A 556 12.44 -11.12 -7.32
CA TYR A 556 11.38 -10.89 -6.35
C TYR A 556 11.21 -12.12 -5.44
N THR A 557 11.09 -13.32 -6.01
CA THR A 557 10.91 -14.56 -5.24
C THR A 557 12.11 -14.85 -4.34
N GLY A 558 13.33 -14.84 -4.88
CA GLY A 558 14.54 -15.07 -4.11
C GLY A 558 14.77 -14.05 -3.00
N GLY A 559 14.53 -12.77 -3.32
CA GLY A 559 14.66 -11.69 -2.37
C GLY A 559 13.65 -11.77 -1.22
N GLN A 560 12.39 -12.16 -1.48
CA GLN A 560 11.38 -12.35 -0.42
C GLN A 560 11.78 -13.48 0.55
N TRP A 561 12.26 -14.60 0.05
CA TRP A 561 12.75 -15.68 0.92
C TRP A 561 13.93 -15.22 1.78
N LEU A 562 14.90 -14.59 1.15
CA LEU A 562 16.11 -14.12 1.85
C LEU A 562 15.81 -12.98 2.85
N THR A 563 14.72 -12.24 2.66
CA THR A 563 14.29 -11.18 3.60
C THR A 563 13.59 -11.78 4.82
N PHE A 564 12.62 -12.67 4.65
CA PHE A 564 11.68 -13.02 5.71
C PHE A 564 12.03 -14.31 6.45
N ILE A 565 12.77 -15.25 5.87
CA ILE A 565 13.24 -16.44 6.60
C ILE A 565 14.20 -16.06 7.75
N PRO A 566 15.19 -15.19 7.56
CA PRO A 566 16.04 -14.74 8.68
C PRO A 566 15.27 -14.07 9.82
N MET A 567 14.16 -13.39 9.53
CA MET A 567 13.33 -12.77 10.57
C MET A 567 12.66 -13.78 11.50
N PHE A 568 12.31 -14.99 11.01
CA PHE A 568 11.83 -16.07 11.90
C PHE A 568 12.91 -16.50 12.89
N TRP A 569 14.16 -16.64 12.46
CA TRP A 569 15.27 -17.02 13.33
C TRP A 569 15.54 -15.98 14.41
N VAL A 570 15.60 -14.71 14.03
CA VAL A 570 15.76 -13.61 15.00
C VAL A 570 14.63 -13.56 16.02
N SER A 571 13.41 -13.87 15.60
CA SER A 571 12.23 -13.82 16.47
C SER A 571 12.14 -14.97 17.47
N PHE A 572 12.72 -16.13 17.17
CA PHE A 572 12.84 -17.23 18.17
C PHE A 572 13.71 -16.83 19.36
N SER A 573 14.61 -15.87 19.18
CA SER A 573 15.39 -15.26 20.26
C SER A 573 14.68 -14.06 20.92
N GLY A 574 13.42 -13.77 20.54
CA GLY A 574 12.55 -12.80 21.20
C GLY A 574 12.68 -11.36 20.73
N LEU A 575 13.32 -11.05 19.60
CA LEU A 575 13.43 -9.66 19.13
C LEU A 575 12.04 -9.06 18.82
N PRO A 576 11.62 -7.99 19.54
CA PRO A 576 10.33 -7.36 19.32
C PRO A 576 10.24 -6.63 17.98
N ARG A 577 9.02 -6.43 17.50
CA ARG A 577 8.73 -5.54 16.35
C ARG A 577 8.70 -4.06 16.80
N ARG A 578 8.75 -3.14 15.84
CA ARG A 578 8.66 -1.67 16.01
C ARG A 578 9.87 -1.03 16.72
N LEU A 579 10.94 -1.76 16.96
CA LEU A 579 12.19 -1.19 17.43
C LEU A 579 13.04 -0.71 16.26
N HIS A 580 13.68 0.44 16.40
CA HIS A 580 14.58 1.04 15.42
C HIS A 580 16.02 0.54 15.55
N ASP A 581 16.37 -0.05 16.69
CA ASP A 581 17.69 -0.59 16.99
C ASP A 581 17.57 -1.98 17.63
N PHE A 582 18.65 -2.76 17.60
CA PHE A 582 18.68 -4.13 18.09
C PHE A 582 20.08 -4.53 18.59
N PRO A 583 20.18 -5.52 19.49
CA PRO A 583 21.45 -6.04 19.98
C PRO A 583 22.33 -6.63 18.87
N ALA A 584 23.65 -6.43 18.96
CA ALA A 584 24.62 -6.84 17.93
C ALA A 584 24.58 -8.35 17.60
N ILE A 585 24.11 -9.20 18.51
CA ILE A 585 23.97 -10.64 18.31
C ILE A 585 23.07 -10.99 17.11
N TYR A 586 22.12 -10.10 16.74
CA TYR A 586 21.19 -10.31 15.64
C TYR A 586 21.69 -9.75 14.30
N MET A 587 22.88 -9.11 14.27
CA MET A 587 23.39 -8.41 13.10
C MET A 587 23.46 -9.29 11.85
N GLY A 588 23.95 -10.53 11.97
CA GLY A 588 24.06 -11.42 10.82
C GLY A 588 22.75 -11.70 10.11
N TRP A 589 21.71 -12.03 10.86
CA TRP A 589 20.37 -12.28 10.29
C TRP A 589 19.69 -11.02 9.77
N GLN A 590 19.85 -9.90 10.44
CA GLN A 590 19.29 -8.62 10.01
C GLN A 590 19.99 -8.11 8.73
N SER A 591 21.30 -8.23 8.63
CA SER A 591 22.04 -7.88 7.41
C SER A 591 21.65 -8.77 6.23
N MET A 592 21.48 -10.10 6.45
CA MET A 592 20.99 -11.02 5.42
C MET A 592 19.58 -10.62 4.94
N ALA A 593 18.66 -10.29 5.85
CA ALA A 593 17.34 -9.81 5.51
C ALA A 593 17.37 -8.49 4.71
N THR A 594 18.33 -7.62 4.99
CA THR A 594 18.52 -6.38 4.23
C THR A 594 19.04 -6.64 2.82
N VAL A 595 19.99 -7.55 2.64
CA VAL A 595 20.45 -7.99 1.30
C VAL A 595 19.27 -8.57 0.51
N GLY A 596 18.45 -9.43 1.14
CA GLY A 596 17.23 -9.98 0.53
C GLY A 596 16.27 -8.88 0.06
N HIS A 597 16.09 -7.82 0.86
CA HIS A 597 15.27 -6.68 0.47
C HIS A 597 15.82 -5.96 -0.78
N PHE A 598 17.14 -5.74 -0.87
CA PHE A 598 17.72 -5.11 -2.07
C PHE A 598 17.53 -5.98 -3.32
N ILE A 599 17.65 -7.31 -3.20
CA ILE A 599 17.36 -8.24 -4.28
C ILE A 599 15.87 -8.13 -4.68
N THR A 600 14.97 -8.05 -3.72
CA THR A 600 13.53 -7.80 -3.98
C THR A 600 13.33 -6.49 -4.76
N MET A 601 14.01 -5.41 -4.37
CA MET A 601 13.93 -4.12 -5.06
C MET A 601 14.44 -4.18 -6.50
N LEU A 602 15.50 -4.94 -6.79
CA LEU A 602 15.94 -5.22 -8.17
C LEU A 602 14.84 -5.93 -8.97
N GLY A 603 14.14 -6.87 -8.35
CA GLY A 603 12.95 -7.49 -8.95
C GLY A 603 11.86 -6.47 -9.26
N VAL A 604 11.50 -5.61 -8.31
CA VAL A 604 10.51 -4.54 -8.50
C VAL A 604 10.93 -3.59 -9.63
N LEU A 605 12.18 -3.14 -9.66
CA LEU A 605 12.68 -2.27 -10.73
C LEU A 605 12.65 -2.95 -12.10
N SER A 606 12.94 -4.27 -12.15
CA SER A 606 12.81 -5.06 -13.38
C SER A 606 11.36 -5.12 -13.88
N PHE A 607 10.37 -5.15 -12.98
CA PHE A 607 8.96 -5.08 -13.34
C PHE A 607 8.60 -3.72 -14.00
N TYR A 608 9.08 -2.61 -13.43
CA TYR A 608 8.86 -1.29 -14.04
C TYR A 608 9.58 -1.16 -15.39
N ALA A 609 10.80 -1.73 -15.50
CA ALA A 609 11.52 -1.78 -16.76
C ALA A 609 10.74 -2.57 -17.83
N ALA A 610 10.15 -3.71 -17.48
CA ALA A 610 9.30 -4.50 -18.38
C ALA A 610 8.08 -3.70 -18.90
N ILE A 611 7.41 -2.96 -18.00
CA ILE A 611 6.28 -2.10 -18.38
C ILE A 611 6.76 -0.99 -19.33
N PHE A 612 7.86 -0.33 -18.99
CA PHE A 612 8.42 0.76 -19.79
C PHE A 612 8.82 0.28 -21.20
N GLU A 613 9.57 -0.82 -21.29
CA GLU A 613 9.99 -1.42 -22.56
C GLU A 613 8.79 -1.74 -23.46
N SER A 614 7.75 -2.40 -22.92
CA SER A 614 6.57 -2.77 -23.68
C SER A 614 5.79 -1.54 -24.22
N HIS A 615 5.75 -0.46 -23.45
CA HIS A 615 5.10 0.78 -23.89
C HIS A 615 5.95 1.53 -24.92
N LEU A 616 7.28 1.46 -24.81
CA LEU A 616 8.20 2.04 -25.77
C LEU A 616 8.09 1.33 -27.12
N GLU A 617 8.13 -0.01 -27.14
CA GLU A 617 7.94 -0.81 -28.35
C GLU A 617 6.61 -0.51 -29.04
N LYS A 618 5.52 -0.37 -28.28
CA LYS A 618 4.23 0.03 -28.84
C LYS A 618 4.28 1.40 -29.51
N LYS A 619 4.95 2.38 -28.92
CA LYS A 619 5.09 3.73 -29.49
C LYS A 619 5.93 3.71 -30.76
N ILE A 620 7.04 2.99 -30.76
CA ILE A 620 7.92 2.87 -31.93
C ILE A 620 7.16 2.20 -33.07
N THR A 621 6.47 1.10 -32.81
CA THR A 621 5.66 0.39 -33.79
C THR A 621 4.57 1.30 -34.35
N TYR A 622 3.82 1.99 -33.51
CA TYR A 622 2.78 2.94 -33.94
C TYR A 622 3.38 4.08 -34.78
N TYR A 623 4.54 4.63 -34.39
CA TYR A 623 5.23 5.68 -35.12
C TYR A 623 5.70 5.21 -36.51
N LEU A 624 6.30 4.02 -36.59
CA LEU A 624 6.68 3.40 -37.85
C LEU A 624 5.47 3.18 -38.76
N PHE A 625 4.37 2.62 -38.22
CA PHE A 625 3.14 2.47 -39.02
C PHE A 625 2.50 3.81 -39.43
N SER A 626 2.67 4.88 -38.65
CA SER A 626 2.19 6.22 -39.03
C SER A 626 3.04 6.90 -40.07
N LEU A 627 4.30 6.51 -40.23
CA LEU A 627 5.18 6.97 -41.28
C LEU A 627 4.93 6.25 -42.63
N VAL A 628 4.44 5.02 -42.59
CA VAL A 628 4.17 4.20 -43.81
C VAL A 628 3.21 4.86 -44.81
N PRO A 629 2.14 5.56 -44.43
CA PRO A 629 1.26 6.24 -45.38
C PRO A 629 1.92 7.44 -46.12
N ARG A 630 3.04 7.95 -45.58
CA ARG A 630 3.80 9.06 -46.21
C ARG A 630 4.86 8.58 -47.18
N LEU A 631 5.18 7.30 -47.14
CA LEU A 631 6.05 6.64 -48.10
C LEU A 631 5.21 6.11 -49.27
N ASN A 632 5.67 6.37 -50.51
CA ASN A 632 5.01 6.01 -51.76
C ASN A 632 4.33 4.61 -51.68
N LYS A 633 3.07 4.48 -52.12
CA LYS A 633 2.24 3.25 -51.97
C LYS A 633 2.96 1.94 -52.34
N ARG A 634 3.95 1.97 -53.21
CA ARG A 634 4.79 0.80 -53.54
C ARG A 634 5.74 0.41 -52.40
N ILE A 635 6.37 1.37 -51.74
CA ILE A 635 7.32 1.13 -50.64
C ILE A 635 6.55 0.63 -49.41
N SER A 636 5.37 1.16 -49.15
CA SER A 636 4.52 0.71 -48.05
C SER A 636 4.05 -0.74 -48.22
N TYR A 637 3.76 -1.16 -49.46
CA TYR A 637 3.41 -2.55 -49.76
C TYR A 637 4.57 -3.52 -49.51
N TYR A 638 5.79 -3.17 -49.90
CA TYR A 638 6.98 -4.00 -49.67
C TYR A 638 7.39 -4.04 -48.22
N LEU A 639 7.30 -2.92 -47.45
CA LEU A 639 7.56 -2.86 -46.04
C LEU A 639 6.55 -3.69 -45.25
N LEU A 640 5.24 -3.61 -45.55
CA LEU A 640 4.22 -4.45 -44.97
C LEU A 640 4.46 -5.95 -45.27
N LYS A 641 4.92 -6.29 -46.47
CA LYS A 641 5.27 -7.65 -46.84
C LYS A 641 6.52 -8.14 -46.10
N LEU A 642 7.50 -7.28 -45.84
CA LEU A 642 8.71 -7.59 -45.07
C LEU A 642 8.37 -7.78 -43.57
N VAL A 643 7.52 -6.94 -42.99
CA VAL A 643 7.05 -7.04 -41.62
C VAL A 643 6.17 -8.29 -41.45
N SER A 644 5.29 -8.62 -42.41
CA SER A 644 4.50 -9.86 -42.39
C SER A 644 5.38 -11.10 -42.59
N PHE A 645 6.41 -11.01 -43.42
CA PHE A 645 7.40 -12.09 -43.61
C PHE A 645 8.23 -12.31 -42.33
N GLN A 646 8.66 -11.24 -41.66
CA GLN A 646 9.37 -11.34 -40.39
C GLN A 646 8.47 -11.89 -39.26
N ALA A 647 7.19 -11.54 -39.26
CA ALA A 647 6.20 -12.12 -38.36
C ALA A 647 5.94 -13.60 -38.68
N GLN A 648 5.90 -14.00 -39.94
CA GLN A 648 5.81 -15.38 -40.37
C GLN A 648 7.08 -16.16 -40.07
N LEU A 649 8.27 -15.59 -40.22
CA LEU A 649 9.55 -16.19 -39.85
C LEU A 649 9.66 -16.41 -38.35
N THR A 650 9.22 -15.44 -37.55
CA THR A 650 9.15 -15.61 -36.08
C THR A 650 8.10 -16.65 -35.67
N GLN A 651 6.99 -16.77 -36.38
CA GLN A 651 6.04 -17.86 -36.16
C GLN A 651 6.61 -19.24 -36.61
N LEU A 652 7.32 -19.29 -37.72
CA LEU A 652 8.00 -20.54 -38.19
C LEU A 652 9.14 -20.97 -37.25
N LEU A 653 9.88 -20.02 -36.69
CA LEU A 653 10.93 -20.32 -35.71
C LEU A 653 10.37 -20.68 -34.32
N LEU A 654 9.11 -20.35 -34.05
CA LEU A 654 8.40 -20.67 -32.81
C LEU A 654 7.49 -21.89 -32.92
N ILE A 655 7.35 -22.51 -34.12
CA ILE A 655 6.67 -23.79 -34.32
C ILE A 655 7.73 -24.88 -34.17
N PRO A 656 7.73 -25.67 -33.10
CA PRO A 656 8.58 -26.87 -33.05
C PRO A 656 8.19 -27.77 -34.22
N ASN A 657 9.20 -28.19 -34.98
CA ASN A 657 9.08 -29.01 -36.18
C ASN A 657 8.07 -30.14 -35.92
N LYS A 658 7.10 -30.33 -36.82
CA LYS A 658 6.08 -31.37 -36.73
C LYS A 658 6.67 -32.78 -36.59
N GLN A 659 7.93 -32.99 -37.01
CA GLN A 659 8.67 -34.25 -36.86
C GLN A 659 9.08 -34.56 -35.42
N THR A 660 9.28 -33.58 -34.55
CA THR A 660 9.53 -33.83 -33.12
C THR A 660 8.25 -34.16 -32.31
N ARG A 661 7.05 -33.83 -32.83
CA ARG A 661 5.79 -34.26 -32.19
C ARG A 661 5.49 -35.77 -32.44
N LEU A 662 5.89 -36.33 -33.55
CA LEU A 662 5.67 -37.76 -33.84
C LEU A 662 6.64 -38.66 -33.07
N ALA A 663 7.78 -38.15 -32.64
CA ALA A 663 8.74 -38.94 -31.84
C ALA A 663 8.36 -39.00 -30.33
N ILE A 664 7.54 -38.06 -29.83
CA ILE A 664 7.12 -38.04 -28.43
C ILE A 664 5.79 -38.78 -28.21
N THR A 665 5.03 -39.08 -29.28
CA THR A 665 3.79 -39.87 -29.17
C THR A 665 4.01 -41.39 -29.35
N ASN A 666 5.22 -41.81 -29.69
CA ASN A 666 5.60 -43.25 -29.86
C ASN A 666 6.66 -43.73 -28.84
N SER A 667 7.00 -42.92 -27.83
CA SER A 667 7.69 -43.34 -26.61
C SER A 667 6.78 -43.00 -25.40
#